data_bb5d82590eaa9ed1cacbdb6e4888d5c3
#
_entry.id   bb5d82590eaa9ed1cacbdb6e4888d5c3
#
_cell.length_a   1.000
_cell.length_b   1.000
_cell.length_c   1.000
_cell.angle_alpha   90.00
_cell.angle_beta   90.00
_cell.angle_gamma   90.00
#
_symmetry.space_group_name_H-M   'P 1'
#
loop_
_entity.id
_entity.type
_entity.pdbx_description
1 polymer ?
#
loop_
_entity_poly.entity_id
_entity_poly.type
_entity_poly.pdbx_seq_one_letter_code
_entity_poly.pdbx_strand_id
1 'polypeptide(L)'
;MLLFIFARQKNRDTANEIPHTNNFLAKMNRFLSILACLACLLTACNDDIDKVNERVDSLEATVSDLKSTLQSLQQAYADGKVITSVSATSDGNGGYVITFSDNSSINIQNGANGKDGKDGEDGDKGADGVTPFLKVDQQDYLTVSYDNGQTFSRVQDNDGKDITVASSSVSVTTNDDGYYVFSLYNTSDPENVLSEIVTPFSSDPSTVINSIVEDEKASLITITMADGSSFTFGKLRVVVTGIALLTTEAVYISDSAAITFRINPQNALFNYDVNSDSCDIALDRIGATNKVVAPDEYSLVKVEQCLDEEGNVIPGQYRAIIKDAGTSVLYDDQLALVVSTTDLNGEPTRVSSSAFRLVYTNNSITAFSFTNAKNGANVLKDVIATIEGNNITISSPYITKASALIANFDCIGNVYVGDQHQVSGSSVVDFSDDVVYKVVGADGKENLYTVDVKYSGLPIMEIVTPDSVAITSKEDWTKGVSYKIIKTDGSVDCEGTMQMKGRGNTTWSYPKKPYAIKLDSKEKVLGLAKEKRFDLLANWMDRTLLRNDVSYKIANLTSTMGWNPRGEFVEVVLNGKHIGNYYLCEHIKIGSNRVDINEMEATATEGEAITGGYIMELDTYYDETYKFKSAIKQLPYMFKDPDEVNDAQFNYMKNYVDTLESSLYDETKFAARKFADYMDLDSYVDWWLVYELAGNGEPFHPKSCYCHKDINGKMIAGPVWDFDWGTFVYGGVWKAKNYLYYPQLFKDAEFVKIVKSKWAAQKSLYEDVADYIESQGEYLSHSDEMNIALWPITSTANGDESMSYAEAVNRMLTRYKARIEWLDSKINSL
;
A
#
# COMPACT_ATOMS: atom_id res chain seq x y z
N MET A 1 39.21 16.10 4.77
CA MET A 1 38.14 16.99 4.27
C MET A 1 37.62 17.96 5.34
N LEU A 2 37.36 17.54 6.57
CA LEU A 2 36.98 18.45 7.67
C LEU A 2 38.03 19.50 8.06
N LEU A 3 39.32 19.17 7.95
CA LEU A 3 40.43 20.13 8.20
C LEU A 3 40.55 21.23 7.14
N PHE A 4 40.08 21.01 5.92
CA PHE A 4 40.09 22.02 4.84
C PHE A 4 38.95 23.02 4.94
N ILE A 5 37.85 22.67 5.58
CA ILE A 5 36.69 23.57 5.79
C ILE A 5 37.02 24.57 6.91
N PHE A 6 37.80 24.20 7.91
CA PHE A 6 38.18 25.09 9.00
C PHE A 6 39.27 26.13 8.59
N ALA A 7 40.10 25.79 7.63
CA ALA A 7 41.14 26.74 7.16
C ALA A 7 40.52 27.87 6.28
N ARG A 8 39.37 27.65 5.68
CA ARG A 8 38.70 28.66 4.81
C ARG A 8 37.80 29.64 5.58
N GLN A 9 37.42 29.29 6.81
CA GLN A 9 36.57 30.15 7.66
C GLN A 9 37.41 31.14 8.50
N LYS A 10 38.74 30.87 8.68
CA LYS A 10 39.63 31.72 9.48
C LYS A 10 40.10 32.98 8.74
N ASN A 11 39.86 33.12 7.45
CA ASN A 11 40.27 34.26 6.63
C ASN A 11 39.18 35.27 6.30
N ARG A 12 38.01 35.18 6.98
CA ARG A 12 36.90 36.11 6.72
C ARG A 12 36.45 36.96 7.93
N ASP A 13 36.93 36.67 9.14
CA ASP A 13 36.50 37.40 10.33
C ASP A 13 37.68 38.08 11.04
N THR A 14 38.32 39.06 10.39
CA THR A 14 39.16 40.04 11.06
C THR A 14 38.54 41.42 10.81
N ALA A 15 37.49 41.74 11.57
CA ALA A 15 37.18 43.11 12.00
C ALA A 15 36.03 43.02 13.03
N ASN A 16 36.33 43.55 14.23
CA ASN A 16 35.47 44.03 15.30
C ASN A 16 34.89 43.07 16.35
N GLU A 17 35.50 43.23 17.54
CA GLU A 17 34.94 43.34 18.88
C GLU A 17 34.58 42.08 19.68
N ILE A 18 35.32 41.91 20.75
CA ILE A 18 35.14 41.03 21.91
C ILE A 18 34.05 41.66 22.82
N PRO A 19 33.13 40.91 23.51
CA PRO A 19 33.46 39.80 24.41
C PRO A 19 32.44 38.65 24.43
N HIS A 20 32.84 37.40 24.56
CA HIS A 20 32.05 36.29 25.13
C HIS A 20 32.90 35.01 25.21
N THR A 21 33.89 34.98 26.10
CA THR A 21 34.73 33.80 26.37
C THR A 21 33.97 32.62 27.02
N ASN A 22 32.84 32.86 27.66
CA ASN A 22 32.09 31.80 28.34
C ASN A 22 31.24 30.93 27.42
N ASN A 23 30.88 31.40 26.22
CA ASN A 23 30.09 30.63 25.27
C ASN A 23 30.94 29.70 24.39
N PHE A 24 32.23 29.98 24.26
CA PHE A 24 33.17 29.17 23.51
C PHE A 24 33.56 27.91 24.30
N LEU A 25 33.85 28.03 25.58
CA LEU A 25 34.16 26.91 26.46
C LEU A 25 32.96 25.95 26.65
N ALA A 26 31.72 26.47 26.72
CA ALA A 26 30.54 25.64 26.78
C ALA A 26 30.25 24.87 25.47
N LYS A 27 30.51 25.47 24.31
CA LYS A 27 30.42 24.83 23.01
C LYS A 27 31.53 23.81 22.79
N MET A 28 32.73 24.10 23.25
CA MET A 28 33.89 23.18 23.17
C MET A 28 33.70 21.95 24.07
N ASN A 29 33.13 22.11 25.28
CA ASN A 29 32.84 20.99 26.16
C ASN A 29 31.70 20.12 25.60
N ARG A 30 30.67 20.70 24.95
CA ARG A 30 29.64 19.92 24.23
C ARG A 30 30.22 19.20 23.02
N PHE A 31 31.16 19.80 22.29
CA PHE A 31 31.83 19.17 21.15
C PHE A 31 32.75 18.03 21.58
N LEU A 32 33.48 18.19 22.68
CA LEU A 32 34.29 17.14 23.30
C LEU A 32 33.44 15.99 23.84
N SER A 33 32.28 16.28 24.42
CA SER A 33 31.31 15.24 24.86
C SER A 33 30.70 14.45 23.68
N ILE A 34 30.41 15.12 22.57
CA ILE A 34 29.94 14.46 21.33
C ILE A 34 31.07 13.62 20.70
N LEU A 35 32.29 14.11 20.72
CA LEU A 35 33.46 13.36 20.22
C LEU A 35 33.78 12.13 21.09
N ALA A 36 33.60 12.25 22.41
CA ALA A 36 33.74 11.12 23.33
C ALA A 36 32.64 10.09 23.15
N CYS A 37 31.38 10.53 22.91
CA CYS A 37 30.26 9.61 22.57
C CYS A 37 30.47 8.95 21.21
N LEU A 38 31.04 9.68 20.22
CA LEU A 38 31.35 9.10 18.90
C LEU A 38 32.52 8.09 18.99
N ALA A 39 33.50 8.35 19.84
CA ALA A 39 34.58 7.41 20.09
C ALA A 39 34.09 6.15 20.83
N CYS A 40 33.16 6.30 21.78
CA CYS A 40 32.52 5.15 22.43
C CYS A 40 31.59 4.35 21.47
N LEU A 41 30.98 5.01 20.49
CA LEU A 41 30.20 4.31 19.45
C LEU A 41 31.10 3.59 18.44
N LEU A 42 32.26 4.10 18.14
CA LEU A 42 33.23 3.45 17.26
C LEU A 42 33.96 2.26 17.93
N THR A 43 34.09 2.27 19.25
CA THR A 43 34.62 1.09 19.98
C THR A 43 33.57 0.01 20.22
N ALA A 44 32.27 0.35 20.22
CA ALA A 44 31.21 -0.65 20.29
C ALA A 44 30.94 -1.37 18.95
N CYS A 45 31.40 -0.82 17.81
CA CYS A 45 31.27 -1.45 16.49
C CYS A 45 32.44 -2.39 16.13
N ASN A 46 33.56 -2.40 16.87
CA ASN A 46 34.67 -3.26 16.55
C ASN A 46 34.36 -4.77 16.80
N ASP A 47 33.62 -5.09 17.85
CA ASP A 47 33.28 -6.49 18.16
C ASP A 47 32.40 -7.16 17.10
N ASP A 48 31.61 -6.39 16.36
CA ASP A 48 30.79 -6.91 15.28
C ASP A 48 31.57 -7.03 13.94
N ILE A 49 32.54 -6.17 13.70
CA ILE A 49 33.43 -6.25 12.52
C ILE A 49 34.36 -7.43 12.66
N ASP A 50 34.91 -7.70 13.84
CA ASP A 50 35.77 -8.84 14.10
C ASP A 50 35.00 -10.17 13.92
N LYS A 51 33.76 -10.26 14.35
CA LYS A 51 32.87 -11.42 14.08
C LYS A 51 32.54 -11.60 12.61
N VAL A 52 32.39 -10.53 11.86
CA VAL A 52 32.17 -10.58 10.40
C VAL A 52 33.44 -11.04 9.70
N ASN A 53 34.59 -10.56 10.09
CA ASN A 53 35.91 -11.00 9.55
C ASN A 53 36.15 -12.47 9.85
N GLU A 54 35.91 -12.96 11.08
CA GLU A 54 36.02 -14.37 11.43
C GLU A 54 35.07 -15.27 10.56
N ARG A 55 33.87 -14.78 10.22
CA ARG A 55 32.97 -15.49 9.32
C ARG A 55 33.43 -15.46 7.88
N VAL A 56 34.04 -14.40 7.43
CA VAL A 56 34.66 -14.28 6.09
C VAL A 56 35.85 -15.23 5.97
N ASP A 57 36.74 -15.25 6.94
CA ASP A 57 37.89 -16.16 6.96
C ASP A 57 37.45 -17.63 6.98
N SER A 58 36.41 -17.95 7.73
CA SER A 58 35.78 -19.30 7.76
C SER A 58 35.19 -19.68 6.42
N LEU A 59 34.55 -18.72 5.73
CA LEU A 59 33.98 -18.92 4.39
C LEU A 59 35.08 -19.08 3.35
N GLU A 60 36.16 -18.31 3.41
CA GLU A 60 37.28 -18.43 2.50
C GLU A 60 38.01 -19.77 2.66
N ALA A 61 38.19 -20.26 3.88
CA ALA A 61 38.70 -21.60 4.13
C ALA A 61 37.77 -22.70 3.55
N THR A 62 36.48 -22.57 3.75
CA THR A 62 35.47 -23.52 3.20
C THR A 62 35.48 -23.51 1.68
N VAL A 63 35.57 -22.34 1.05
CA VAL A 63 35.65 -22.19 -0.42
C VAL A 63 36.96 -22.80 -0.95
N SER A 64 38.09 -22.62 -0.25
CA SER A 64 39.35 -23.23 -0.60
C SER A 64 39.30 -24.76 -0.55
N ASP A 65 38.70 -25.32 0.49
CA ASP A 65 38.53 -26.79 0.63
C ASP A 65 37.60 -27.35 -0.43
N LEU A 66 36.49 -26.66 -0.73
CA LEU A 66 35.57 -27.03 -1.82
C LEU A 66 36.30 -27.00 -3.18
N LYS A 67 37.12 -25.98 -3.43
CA LYS A 67 37.90 -25.86 -4.67
C LYS A 67 38.93 -26.97 -4.80
N SER A 68 39.62 -27.34 -3.74
CA SER A 68 40.54 -28.47 -3.69
C SER A 68 39.84 -29.81 -3.95
N THR A 69 38.64 -29.98 -3.35
CA THR A 69 37.82 -31.18 -3.53
C THR A 69 37.30 -31.27 -4.97
N LEU A 70 36.87 -30.17 -5.55
CA LEU A 70 36.42 -30.09 -6.94
C LEU A 70 37.54 -30.43 -7.92
N GLN A 71 38.75 -29.90 -7.68
CA GLN A 71 39.92 -30.22 -8.48
C GLN A 71 40.25 -31.72 -8.42
N SER A 72 40.15 -32.35 -7.22
CA SER A 72 40.39 -33.79 -7.04
C SER A 72 39.37 -34.63 -7.76
N LEU A 73 38.11 -34.21 -7.76
CA LEU A 73 37.02 -34.85 -8.52
C LEU A 73 37.20 -34.69 -10.03
N GLN A 74 37.60 -33.51 -10.48
CA GLN A 74 37.88 -33.27 -11.90
C GLN A 74 39.07 -34.11 -12.39
N GLN A 75 40.15 -34.26 -11.58
CA GLN A 75 41.25 -35.09 -11.91
C GLN A 75 40.85 -36.56 -11.97
N ALA A 76 40.08 -37.06 -11.02
CA ALA A 76 39.56 -38.42 -11.02
C ALA A 76 38.68 -38.71 -12.26
N TYR A 77 37.85 -37.73 -12.70
CA TYR A 77 37.10 -37.84 -13.92
C TYR A 77 37.97 -37.84 -15.19
N ALA A 78 39.00 -36.96 -15.23
CA ALA A 78 39.95 -36.92 -16.33
C ALA A 78 40.75 -38.26 -16.45
N ASP A 79 41.01 -38.93 -15.30
CA ASP A 79 41.68 -40.23 -15.22
C ASP A 79 40.73 -41.40 -15.56
N GLY A 80 39.46 -41.12 -15.94
CA GLY A 80 38.49 -42.14 -16.31
C GLY A 80 37.94 -42.99 -15.14
N LYS A 81 38.05 -42.47 -13.90
CA LYS A 81 37.57 -43.16 -12.70
C LYS A 81 36.06 -42.94 -12.51
N VAL A 82 35.32 -44.00 -12.25
CA VAL A 82 33.88 -43.96 -11.96
C VAL A 82 33.65 -44.05 -10.45
N ILE A 83 32.72 -43.24 -9.94
CA ILE A 83 32.29 -43.29 -8.53
C ILE A 83 31.54 -44.60 -8.30
N THR A 84 32.01 -45.43 -7.35
CA THR A 84 31.41 -46.72 -7.03
C THR A 84 30.58 -46.68 -5.74
N SER A 85 30.92 -45.78 -4.80
CA SER A 85 30.12 -45.57 -3.61
C SER A 85 30.32 -44.19 -2.99
N VAL A 86 29.30 -43.71 -2.28
CA VAL A 86 29.33 -42.51 -1.43
C VAL A 86 28.79 -42.92 -0.06
N SER A 87 29.61 -42.80 0.98
CA SER A 87 29.23 -43.13 2.37
C SER A 87 29.52 -41.99 3.30
N ALA A 88 28.70 -41.81 4.36
CA ALA A 88 28.97 -40.82 5.38
C ALA A 88 30.21 -41.20 6.20
N THR A 89 31.01 -40.20 6.64
CA THR A 89 32.15 -40.42 7.54
C THR A 89 31.67 -40.86 8.90
N SER A 90 32.39 -41.80 9.52
CA SER A 90 32.04 -42.39 10.81
C SER A 90 32.51 -41.56 12.02
N ASP A 91 33.10 -40.39 11.79
CA ASP A 91 33.72 -39.53 12.83
C ASP A 91 32.76 -38.56 13.55
N GLY A 92 31.46 -38.57 13.21
CA GLY A 92 30.43 -37.75 13.86
C GLY A 92 30.45 -36.27 13.51
N ASN A 93 31.37 -35.79 12.63
CA ASN A 93 31.48 -34.39 12.24
C ASN A 93 30.73 -34.03 10.93
N GLY A 94 30.04 -35.00 10.35
CA GLY A 94 29.29 -34.86 9.11
C GLY A 94 30.19 -34.62 7.91
N GLY A 95 30.40 -35.64 7.10
CA GLY A 95 31.18 -35.59 5.87
C GLY A 95 30.87 -36.82 5.03
N TYR A 96 31.46 -36.92 3.84
CA TYR A 96 31.24 -38.05 2.94
C TYR A 96 32.56 -38.56 2.39
N VAL A 97 32.66 -39.88 2.22
CA VAL A 97 33.74 -40.57 1.53
C VAL A 97 33.23 -41.01 0.16
N ILE A 98 33.84 -40.47 -0.90
CA ILE A 98 33.56 -40.88 -2.28
C ILE A 98 34.63 -41.91 -2.69
N THR A 99 34.22 -43.11 -3.08
CA THR A 99 35.12 -44.18 -3.53
C THR A 99 34.98 -44.36 -5.04
N PHE A 100 36.12 -44.53 -5.73
CA PHE A 100 36.20 -44.70 -7.18
C PHE A 100 36.43 -46.18 -7.56
N SER A 101 36.30 -46.43 -8.88
CA SER A 101 36.44 -47.78 -9.46
C SER A 101 37.83 -48.42 -9.27
N ASP A 102 38.85 -47.65 -8.95
CA ASP A 102 40.20 -48.11 -8.63
C ASP A 102 40.44 -48.30 -7.10
N ASN A 103 39.40 -48.22 -6.30
CA ASN A 103 39.42 -48.23 -4.83
C ASN A 103 40.11 -47.03 -4.18
N SER A 104 40.48 -45.99 -4.94
CA SER A 104 40.87 -44.71 -4.36
C SER A 104 39.64 -43.96 -3.78
N SER A 105 39.89 -43.12 -2.76
CA SER A 105 38.78 -42.38 -2.14
C SER A 105 39.13 -40.93 -1.88
N ILE A 106 38.14 -40.06 -1.89
CA ILE A 106 38.23 -38.63 -1.52
C ILE A 106 37.28 -38.43 -0.32
N ASN A 107 37.83 -37.83 0.74
CA ASN A 107 37.05 -37.45 1.91
C ASN A 107 36.62 -35.96 1.78
N ILE A 108 35.30 -35.74 1.89
CA ILE A 108 34.69 -34.38 2.00
C ILE A 108 34.30 -34.22 3.48
N GLN A 109 34.90 -33.31 4.19
CA GLN A 109 34.59 -33.03 5.58
C GLN A 109 33.81 -31.69 5.68
N ASN A 110 32.81 -31.63 6.58
CA ASN A 110 32.24 -30.35 6.99
C ASN A 110 33.28 -29.59 7.83
N GLY A 111 33.52 -28.32 7.54
CA GLY A 111 34.50 -27.51 8.23
C GLY A 111 34.32 -27.51 9.74
N ALA A 112 35.40 -27.70 10.49
CA ALA A 112 35.45 -27.67 11.94
C ALA A 112 35.29 -26.23 12.46
N ASN A 113 34.59 -26.06 13.61
CA ASN A 113 34.48 -24.78 14.31
C ASN A 113 35.87 -24.24 14.66
N GLY A 114 36.17 -23.02 14.21
CA GLY A 114 37.50 -22.36 14.33
C GLY A 114 37.94 -22.20 15.79
N LYS A 115 39.25 -22.34 15.99
CA LYS A 115 39.99 -21.86 17.17
C LYS A 115 40.95 -20.75 16.79
N ASP A 116 41.09 -19.79 17.73
CA ASP A 116 41.90 -18.58 17.60
C ASP A 116 43.33 -18.77 17.10
N GLY A 117 43.75 -17.98 16.11
CA GLY A 117 45.11 -17.96 15.55
C GLY A 117 45.72 -16.57 15.60
N LYS A 118 47.03 -16.52 15.84
CA LYS A 118 47.86 -15.36 16.04
C LYS A 118 48.31 -14.72 14.72
N ASP A 119 48.66 -13.42 14.80
CA ASP A 119 49.09 -12.54 13.74
C ASP A 119 50.31 -13.01 12.94
N GLY A 120 50.31 -12.77 11.63
CA GLY A 120 51.43 -12.89 10.71
C GLY A 120 51.42 -11.81 9.62
N GLU A 121 52.59 -11.31 9.26
CA GLU A 121 52.88 -10.11 8.45
C GLU A 121 52.45 -10.18 6.98
N ASP A 122 52.22 -8.99 6.40
CA ASP A 122 51.75 -8.72 5.05
C ASP A 122 52.65 -9.28 3.93
N GLY A 123 52.05 -9.96 2.97
CA GLY A 123 52.62 -10.32 1.68
C GLY A 123 51.90 -9.61 0.53
N ASP A 124 52.66 -9.22 -0.49
CA ASP A 124 52.20 -8.44 -1.65
C ASP A 124 51.06 -9.12 -2.41
N LYS A 125 50.05 -8.30 -2.81
CA LYS A 125 48.84 -8.70 -3.57
C LYS A 125 49.24 -9.22 -4.97
N GLY A 126 48.97 -10.51 -5.27
CA GLY A 126 49.05 -11.06 -6.61
C GLY A 126 47.95 -10.49 -7.53
N ALA A 127 48.27 -10.33 -8.80
CA ALA A 127 47.35 -9.83 -9.81
C ALA A 127 46.17 -10.81 -9.99
N ASP A 128 44.98 -10.24 -10.16
CA ASP A 128 43.74 -11.00 -10.40
C ASP A 128 43.85 -11.85 -11.69
N GLY A 129 43.49 -13.10 -11.62
CA GLY A 129 43.47 -14.01 -12.76
C GLY A 129 42.40 -13.63 -13.77
N VAL A 130 42.76 -13.53 -15.04
CA VAL A 130 41.82 -13.21 -16.13
C VAL A 130 41.21 -14.50 -16.63
N THR A 131 39.87 -14.57 -16.70
CA THR A 131 39.13 -15.69 -17.34
C THR A 131 39.35 -15.57 -18.85
N PRO A 132 39.87 -16.59 -19.56
CA PRO A 132 40.09 -16.52 -21.00
C PRO A 132 38.80 -16.61 -21.78
N PHE A 133 38.62 -15.77 -22.80
CA PHE A 133 37.56 -15.84 -23.79
C PHE A 133 38.03 -16.65 -25.00
N LEU A 134 37.21 -17.62 -25.40
CA LEU A 134 37.46 -18.42 -26.58
C LEU A 134 36.41 -18.02 -27.67
N LYS A 135 36.88 -17.91 -28.93
CA LYS A 135 36.03 -17.78 -30.11
C LYS A 135 36.69 -18.41 -31.31
N VAL A 136 35.91 -18.68 -32.35
CA VAL A 136 36.39 -19.14 -33.67
C VAL A 136 36.49 -17.91 -34.60
N ASP A 137 37.62 -17.74 -35.29
CA ASP A 137 37.79 -16.64 -36.26
C ASP A 137 37.05 -16.93 -37.58
N GLN A 138 37.05 -15.97 -38.51
CA GLN A 138 36.38 -16.07 -39.83
C GLN A 138 37.04 -17.10 -40.75
N GLN A 139 38.13 -17.69 -40.35
CA GLN A 139 38.90 -18.69 -41.10
C GLN A 139 38.89 -20.05 -40.41
N ASP A 140 37.89 -20.27 -39.52
CA ASP A 140 37.65 -21.49 -38.72
C ASP A 140 38.79 -21.90 -37.77
N TYR A 141 39.65 -20.97 -37.30
CA TYR A 141 40.64 -21.24 -36.28
C TYR A 141 40.11 -20.89 -34.90
N LEU A 142 40.40 -21.74 -33.91
CA LEU A 142 40.13 -21.46 -32.50
C LEU A 142 41.02 -20.34 -31.99
N THR A 143 40.44 -19.28 -31.42
CA THR A 143 41.19 -18.16 -30.86
C THR A 143 40.87 -17.94 -29.39
N VAL A 144 41.85 -17.44 -28.62
CA VAL A 144 41.74 -17.14 -27.19
C VAL A 144 42.14 -15.69 -26.89
N SER A 145 41.40 -15.08 -25.99
CA SER A 145 41.72 -13.76 -25.43
C SER A 145 41.91 -13.87 -23.92
N TYR A 146 42.97 -13.20 -23.42
CA TYR A 146 43.29 -13.06 -22.00
C TYR A 146 43.12 -11.63 -21.50
N ASP A 147 42.59 -10.72 -22.31
CA ASP A 147 42.40 -9.30 -22.04
C ASP A 147 40.98 -8.84 -22.12
N ASN A 148 40.09 -9.70 -21.67
CA ASN A 148 38.62 -9.47 -21.62
C ASN A 148 38.00 -9.26 -23.00
N GLY A 149 38.51 -9.98 -24.01
CA GLY A 149 37.95 -9.98 -25.37
C GLY A 149 38.44 -8.84 -26.27
N GLN A 150 39.44 -8.06 -25.84
CA GLN A 150 39.99 -6.95 -26.62
C GLN A 150 40.95 -7.43 -27.72
N THR A 151 41.79 -8.43 -27.44
CA THR A 151 42.67 -9.04 -28.44
C THR A 151 42.51 -10.56 -28.43
N PHE A 152 42.61 -11.20 -29.61
CA PHE A 152 42.48 -12.63 -29.76
C PHE A 152 43.72 -13.18 -30.52
N SER A 153 44.28 -14.26 -30.01
CA SER A 153 45.37 -15.02 -30.63
C SER A 153 44.89 -16.44 -30.93
N ARG A 154 45.40 -17.06 -32.03
CA ARG A 154 45.04 -18.44 -32.36
C ARG A 154 45.60 -19.40 -31.33
N VAL A 155 44.80 -20.42 -30.99
CA VAL A 155 45.22 -21.52 -30.12
C VAL A 155 46.03 -22.49 -30.97
N GLN A 156 47.18 -22.89 -30.47
CA GLN A 156 48.07 -23.85 -31.13
C GLN A 156 48.13 -25.17 -30.37
N ASP A 157 48.32 -26.28 -31.12
CA ASP A 157 48.56 -27.56 -30.51
C ASP A 157 50.01 -27.66 -29.93
N ASN A 158 50.36 -28.85 -29.40
CA ASN A 158 51.68 -29.06 -28.81
C ASN A 158 52.86 -29.01 -29.80
N ASP A 159 52.56 -29.05 -31.10
CA ASP A 159 53.55 -28.95 -32.17
C ASP A 159 53.61 -27.52 -32.81
N GLY A 160 52.84 -26.58 -32.27
CA GLY A 160 52.81 -25.19 -32.68
C GLY A 160 51.94 -24.92 -33.92
N LYS A 161 51.04 -25.82 -34.27
CA LYS A 161 50.11 -25.67 -35.39
C LYS A 161 48.80 -25.09 -34.89
N ASP A 162 48.23 -24.11 -35.60
CA ASP A 162 46.93 -23.50 -35.26
C ASP A 162 45.79 -24.55 -35.31
N ILE A 163 44.98 -24.57 -34.27
CA ILE A 163 43.82 -25.52 -34.18
C ILE A 163 42.67 -25.01 -35.05
N THR A 164 42.23 -25.81 -36.01
CA THR A 164 41.05 -25.53 -36.85
C THR A 164 39.84 -26.39 -36.43
N VAL A 165 38.68 -25.84 -36.58
CA VAL A 165 37.39 -26.49 -36.28
C VAL A 165 36.67 -26.75 -37.63
N ALA A 166 37.20 -27.63 -38.45
CA ALA A 166 36.73 -27.83 -39.83
C ALA A 166 36.13 -29.21 -40.10
N SER A 167 35.19 -29.24 -41.05
CA SER A 167 34.41 -30.38 -41.52
C SER A 167 34.97 -31.00 -42.81
N SER A 168 34.68 -32.28 -43.05
CA SER A 168 35.11 -33.07 -44.23
C SER A 168 34.45 -32.55 -45.52
N SER A 169 35.19 -32.63 -46.63
CA SER A 169 34.65 -32.32 -47.95
C SER A 169 34.95 -33.42 -48.98
N VAL A 170 34.00 -33.59 -49.92
CA VAL A 170 34.16 -34.42 -51.13
C VAL A 170 34.38 -33.46 -52.28
N SER A 171 35.42 -33.55 -53.04
CA SER A 171 35.57 -32.86 -54.31
C SER A 171 35.35 -33.78 -55.50
N VAL A 172 34.84 -33.22 -56.57
CA VAL A 172 34.65 -33.92 -57.84
C VAL A 172 35.44 -33.17 -58.88
N THR A 173 36.42 -33.84 -59.48
CA THR A 173 37.24 -33.28 -60.58
C THR A 173 37.21 -34.18 -61.73
N THR A 174 37.70 -33.72 -62.90
CA THR A 174 37.90 -34.58 -64.11
C THR A 174 39.38 -34.74 -64.34
N ASN A 175 39.86 -36.00 -64.55
CA ASN A 175 41.27 -36.28 -64.90
C ASN A 175 41.55 -36.00 -66.30
N ASP A 176 42.84 -36.12 -66.73
CA ASP A 176 43.32 -35.88 -68.12
C ASP A 176 42.73 -36.82 -69.17
N ASP A 177 42.24 -37.99 -68.74
CA ASP A 177 41.58 -38.98 -69.53
C ASP A 177 40.08 -38.78 -69.69
N GLY A 178 39.52 -37.72 -69.02
CA GLY A 178 38.09 -37.41 -69.12
C GLY A 178 37.20 -38.18 -68.12
N TYR A 179 37.75 -38.83 -67.14
CA TYR A 179 36.98 -39.51 -66.09
C TYR A 179 36.68 -38.61 -64.89
N TYR A 180 35.52 -38.74 -64.29
CA TYR A 180 35.19 -38.09 -63.00
C TYR A 180 35.97 -38.79 -61.93
N VAL A 181 36.66 -37.94 -61.06
CA VAL A 181 37.40 -38.38 -59.87
C VAL A 181 36.70 -37.79 -58.65
N PHE A 182 36.13 -38.67 -57.88
CA PHE A 182 35.54 -38.30 -56.53
C PHE A 182 36.63 -38.52 -55.50
N SER A 183 37.12 -37.42 -54.93
CA SER A 183 38.15 -37.46 -53.90
C SER A 183 37.55 -37.16 -52.54
N LEU A 184 37.75 -38.08 -51.57
CA LEU A 184 37.33 -37.94 -50.19
C LEU A 184 38.54 -37.50 -49.37
N TYR A 185 38.46 -36.40 -48.62
CA TYR A 185 39.51 -35.80 -47.86
C TYR A 185 39.39 -36.11 -46.38
N ASN A 186 40.49 -36.21 -45.69
CA ASN A 186 40.53 -36.27 -44.23
C ASN A 186 40.15 -34.91 -43.59
N THR A 187 39.33 -34.91 -42.59
CA THR A 187 38.88 -33.70 -41.86
C THR A 187 40.01 -32.91 -41.19
N SER A 188 41.14 -33.57 -40.90
CA SER A 188 42.27 -32.96 -40.23
C SER A 188 43.44 -32.62 -41.13
N ASP A 189 43.38 -33.04 -42.41
CA ASP A 189 44.44 -32.76 -43.43
C ASP A 189 43.80 -32.72 -44.83
N PRO A 190 43.45 -31.53 -45.36
CA PRO A 190 42.79 -31.37 -46.63
C PRO A 190 43.64 -31.75 -47.84
N GLU A 191 44.93 -31.95 -47.67
CA GLU A 191 45.83 -32.46 -48.73
C GLU A 191 45.96 -33.97 -48.73
N ASN A 192 45.37 -34.66 -47.70
CA ASN A 192 45.44 -36.11 -47.63
C ASN A 192 44.12 -36.74 -48.11
N VAL A 193 44.13 -37.18 -49.35
CA VAL A 193 43.02 -37.90 -50.01
C VAL A 193 42.93 -39.31 -49.40
N LEU A 194 41.84 -39.57 -48.69
CA LEU A 194 41.58 -40.87 -48.08
C LEU A 194 41.17 -41.95 -49.04
N SER A 195 40.51 -41.54 -50.15
CA SER A 195 40.04 -42.48 -51.23
C SER A 195 39.70 -41.70 -52.47
N GLU A 196 40.02 -42.28 -53.65
CA GLU A 196 39.63 -41.76 -54.92
C GLU A 196 38.87 -42.86 -55.71
N ILE A 197 37.74 -42.44 -56.29
CA ILE A 197 36.96 -43.30 -57.20
C ILE A 197 37.00 -42.64 -58.57
N VAL A 198 37.53 -43.33 -59.56
CA VAL A 198 37.63 -42.87 -60.93
C VAL A 198 36.55 -43.62 -61.78
N THR A 199 35.64 -42.87 -62.35
CA THR A 199 34.60 -43.46 -63.26
C THR A 199 34.91 -43.18 -64.73
N PRO A 200 34.69 -44.13 -65.64
CA PRO A 200 34.88 -43.90 -67.04
C PRO A 200 33.92 -42.83 -67.53
N PHE A 201 34.50 -41.88 -68.30
CA PHE A 201 33.73 -40.80 -68.91
C PHE A 201 32.88 -41.32 -70.09
N SER A 202 31.55 -40.92 -70.06
CA SER A 202 30.70 -41.09 -71.28
C SER A 202 30.22 -39.69 -71.72
N SER A 203 30.21 -39.44 -72.95
CA SER A 203 29.78 -38.18 -73.56
C SER A 203 28.27 -37.86 -73.36
N ASP A 204 27.53 -38.80 -72.77
CA ASP A 204 26.14 -38.66 -72.41
C ASP A 204 25.92 -39.15 -70.97
N PRO A 205 25.83 -38.21 -69.95
CA PRO A 205 25.67 -38.57 -68.53
C PRO A 205 24.43 -39.41 -68.23
N SER A 206 23.41 -39.36 -69.17
CA SER A 206 22.16 -40.13 -69.00
C SER A 206 22.34 -41.60 -69.26
N THR A 207 23.46 -41.99 -69.92
CA THR A 207 23.75 -43.43 -70.24
C THR A 207 24.63 -44.12 -69.24
N VAL A 208 25.18 -43.40 -68.23
CA VAL A 208 26.13 -43.97 -67.24
C VAL A 208 25.44 -44.22 -65.91
N ILE A 209 24.53 -43.35 -65.49
CA ILE A 209 23.79 -43.49 -64.25
C ILE A 209 22.33 -43.77 -64.53
N ASN A 210 21.84 -44.90 -64.10
CA ASN A 210 20.46 -45.33 -64.31
C ASN A 210 19.53 -44.70 -63.22
N SER A 211 19.98 -44.62 -61.95
CA SER A 211 19.23 -43.99 -60.86
C SER A 211 20.13 -43.63 -59.74
N ILE A 212 19.72 -42.54 -59.03
CA ILE A 212 20.25 -42.21 -57.72
C ILE A 212 19.08 -42.29 -56.79
N VAL A 213 19.15 -43.14 -55.78
CA VAL A 213 18.13 -43.33 -54.75
C VAL A 213 18.74 -42.97 -53.42
N GLU A 214 18.10 -41.99 -52.74
CA GLU A 214 18.45 -41.58 -51.39
C GLU A 214 17.52 -42.29 -50.41
N ASP A 215 18.10 -43.08 -49.50
CA ASP A 215 17.39 -43.61 -48.30
C ASP A 215 17.66 -42.70 -47.14
N GLU A 216 16.72 -41.75 -46.88
CA GLU A 216 16.85 -40.79 -45.80
C GLU A 216 16.89 -41.45 -44.42
N LYS A 217 16.22 -42.63 -44.21
CA LYS A 217 16.20 -43.34 -42.93
C LYS A 217 17.49 -44.06 -42.64
N ALA A 218 18.11 -44.68 -43.69
CA ALA A 218 19.37 -45.40 -43.58
C ALA A 218 20.58 -44.48 -43.80
N SER A 219 20.37 -43.18 -44.08
CA SER A 219 21.44 -42.25 -44.50
C SER A 219 22.35 -42.83 -45.59
N LEU A 220 21.75 -43.45 -46.61
CA LEU A 220 22.44 -44.10 -47.70
C LEU A 220 22.05 -43.43 -49.06
N ILE A 221 23.02 -43.27 -49.91
CA ILE A 221 22.80 -42.91 -51.33
C ILE A 221 23.24 -44.09 -52.13
N THR A 222 22.31 -44.67 -52.93
CA THR A 222 22.60 -45.73 -53.86
C THR A 222 22.56 -45.18 -55.25
N ILE A 223 23.72 -45.23 -55.92
CA ILE A 223 23.85 -44.94 -57.37
C ILE A 223 23.85 -46.25 -58.15
N THR A 224 22.87 -46.37 -59.00
CA THR A 224 22.79 -47.52 -59.91
C THR A 224 23.26 -47.08 -61.26
N MET A 225 24.24 -47.80 -61.83
CA MET A 225 24.82 -47.53 -63.15
C MET A 225 23.98 -48.21 -64.25
N ALA A 226 24.17 -47.79 -65.48
CA ALA A 226 23.42 -48.31 -66.65
C ALA A 226 23.68 -49.80 -66.97
N ASP A 227 24.80 -50.34 -66.48
CA ASP A 227 25.15 -51.77 -66.61
C ASP A 227 24.51 -52.61 -65.46
N GLY A 228 23.72 -52.01 -64.56
CA GLY A 228 23.06 -52.67 -63.44
C GLY A 228 23.93 -52.80 -62.19
N SER A 229 25.16 -52.32 -62.20
CA SER A 229 25.99 -52.28 -61.02
C SER A 229 25.50 -51.15 -60.11
N SER A 230 25.62 -51.32 -58.83
CA SER A 230 25.21 -50.28 -57.86
C SER A 230 26.29 -50.08 -56.80
N PHE A 231 26.46 -48.83 -56.43
CA PHE A 231 27.35 -48.38 -55.35
C PHE A 231 26.49 -47.70 -54.30
N THR A 232 26.62 -48.17 -53.08
CA THR A 232 25.93 -47.58 -51.95
C THR A 232 26.95 -46.85 -51.04
N PHE A 233 26.70 -45.58 -50.86
CA PHE A 233 27.53 -44.74 -50.01
C PHE A 233 26.75 -44.42 -48.76
N GLY A 234 27.41 -44.39 -47.57
CA GLY A 234 26.86 -43.78 -46.34
C GLY A 234 26.82 -42.29 -46.55
N LYS A 235 25.63 -41.69 -46.49
CA LYS A 235 25.51 -40.22 -46.35
C LYS A 235 26.06 -39.84 -44.99
N LEU A 236 27.17 -39.13 -44.96
CA LEU A 236 27.72 -38.63 -43.67
C LEU A 236 26.67 -37.66 -43.08
N ARG A 237 25.94 -38.16 -42.07
CA ARG A 237 25.01 -37.32 -41.37
C ARG A 237 25.85 -36.33 -40.56
N VAL A 238 25.84 -35.09 -41.03
CA VAL A 238 26.50 -34.00 -40.31
C VAL A 238 25.65 -33.66 -39.09
N VAL A 239 26.04 -34.25 -37.97
CA VAL A 239 25.30 -34.11 -36.70
C VAL A 239 25.76 -32.86 -35.94
N VAL A 240 24.85 -32.26 -35.14
CA VAL A 240 25.23 -31.14 -34.28
C VAL A 240 26.17 -31.63 -33.20
N THR A 241 27.37 -31.07 -33.16
CA THR A 241 28.42 -31.39 -32.15
C THR A 241 28.64 -30.27 -31.14
N GLY A 242 28.04 -29.05 -31.38
CA GLY A 242 28.13 -27.93 -30.43
C GLY A 242 27.12 -26.87 -30.70
N ILE A 243 26.79 -26.14 -29.67
CA ILE A 243 25.91 -24.96 -29.70
C ILE A 243 26.65 -23.82 -29.01
N ALA A 244 26.92 -22.73 -29.72
CA ALA A 244 27.52 -21.52 -29.18
C ALA A 244 26.49 -20.40 -29.10
N LEU A 245 26.27 -19.86 -27.94
CA LEU A 245 25.44 -18.66 -27.78
C LEU A 245 26.17 -17.43 -28.31
N LEU A 246 25.48 -16.62 -29.09
CA LEU A 246 25.97 -15.33 -29.59
C LEU A 246 25.41 -14.14 -28.78
N THR A 247 24.46 -14.40 -27.88
CA THR A 247 23.93 -13.47 -26.91
C THR A 247 24.74 -13.51 -25.61
N THR A 248 24.65 -12.44 -24.84
CA THR A 248 25.32 -12.28 -23.54
C THR A 248 24.76 -13.25 -22.49
N GLU A 249 25.45 -13.46 -21.40
CA GLU A 249 25.09 -14.37 -20.30
C GLU A 249 23.74 -14.03 -19.61
N ALA A 250 23.27 -12.75 -19.68
CA ALA A 250 21.98 -12.32 -19.18
C ALA A 250 21.06 -11.95 -20.35
N VAL A 251 19.91 -12.60 -20.44
CA VAL A 251 18.87 -12.34 -21.44
C VAL A 251 17.66 -11.73 -20.75
N TYR A 252 17.34 -10.49 -21.14
CA TYR A 252 16.23 -9.76 -20.52
C TYR A 252 14.90 -10.17 -21.14
N ILE A 253 13.93 -10.54 -20.31
CA ILE A 253 12.59 -10.98 -20.71
C ILE A 253 11.51 -10.15 -19.99
N SER A 254 10.50 -9.70 -20.75
CA SER A 254 9.26 -9.15 -20.20
C SER A 254 8.07 -10.09 -20.43
N ASP A 255 7.81 -10.44 -21.69
CA ASP A 255 6.83 -11.43 -22.16
C ASP A 255 7.53 -12.49 -22.99
N SER A 256 8.50 -12.08 -23.78
CA SER A 256 9.34 -12.94 -24.59
C SER A 256 10.76 -12.40 -24.70
N ALA A 257 11.72 -13.29 -24.95
CA ALA A 257 13.11 -12.97 -25.18
C ALA A 257 13.64 -13.73 -26.40
N ALA A 258 14.64 -13.16 -27.07
CA ALA A 258 15.28 -13.77 -28.23
C ALA A 258 16.75 -14.07 -27.91
N ILE A 259 17.19 -15.29 -28.24
CA ILE A 259 18.57 -15.75 -28.11
C ILE A 259 19.09 -16.11 -29.49
N THR A 260 20.23 -15.55 -29.85
CA THR A 260 20.92 -15.93 -31.09
C THR A 260 22.01 -16.94 -30.74
N PHE A 261 22.05 -18.01 -31.48
CA PHE A 261 23.04 -19.06 -31.28
C PHE A 261 23.55 -19.61 -32.64
N ARG A 262 24.69 -20.26 -32.58
CA ARG A 262 25.30 -20.93 -33.73
C ARG A 262 25.47 -22.44 -33.41
N ILE A 263 25.08 -23.27 -34.34
CA ILE A 263 25.41 -24.70 -34.29
C ILE A 263 26.77 -24.99 -34.92
N ASN A 264 27.39 -26.05 -34.44
CA ASN A 264 28.63 -26.54 -34.99
C ASN A 264 28.44 -28.03 -35.36
N PRO A 265 28.87 -28.48 -36.57
CA PRO A 265 29.27 -27.66 -37.69
C PRO A 265 28.07 -26.90 -38.31
N GLN A 266 28.35 -25.82 -39.06
CA GLN A 266 27.34 -24.87 -39.56
C GLN A 266 26.33 -25.50 -40.51
N ASN A 267 26.72 -26.60 -41.18
CA ASN A 267 25.91 -27.38 -42.13
C ASN A 267 25.21 -28.58 -41.45
N ALA A 268 25.27 -28.72 -40.14
CA ALA A 268 24.53 -29.76 -39.45
C ALA A 268 23.03 -29.56 -39.61
N LEU A 269 22.32 -30.65 -39.85
CA LEU A 269 20.87 -30.66 -39.98
C LEU A 269 20.22 -31.11 -38.69
N PHE A 270 19.26 -30.36 -38.23
CA PHE A 270 18.39 -30.71 -37.13
C PHE A 270 17.00 -30.11 -37.35
N ASN A 271 15.97 -30.70 -36.76
CA ASN A 271 14.62 -30.18 -36.86
C ASN A 271 14.41 -29.11 -35.79
N TYR A 272 14.29 -27.87 -36.20
CA TYR A 272 14.07 -26.72 -35.31
C TYR A 272 12.61 -26.20 -35.33
N ASP A 273 11.69 -26.93 -35.98
CA ASP A 273 10.26 -26.59 -35.97
C ASP A 273 9.68 -26.99 -34.62
N VAL A 274 9.49 -26.00 -33.73
CA VAL A 274 8.98 -26.17 -32.36
C VAL A 274 7.54 -26.69 -32.33
N ASN A 275 6.81 -26.67 -33.43
CA ASN A 275 5.46 -27.23 -33.52
C ASN A 275 5.46 -28.70 -34.04
N SER A 276 6.63 -29.23 -34.33
CA SER A 276 6.78 -30.62 -34.79
C SER A 276 6.98 -31.55 -33.60
N ASP A 277 6.27 -32.67 -33.59
CA ASP A 277 6.47 -33.76 -32.60
C ASP A 277 7.90 -34.35 -32.63
N SER A 278 8.65 -34.08 -33.69
CA SER A 278 10.04 -34.48 -33.87
C SER A 278 11.03 -33.34 -33.77
N CYS A 279 10.68 -32.25 -33.07
CA CYS A 279 11.59 -31.13 -32.88
C CYS A 279 12.84 -31.58 -32.10
N ASP A 280 14.02 -31.29 -32.65
CA ASP A 280 15.29 -31.70 -32.07
C ASP A 280 15.81 -30.69 -31.01
N ILE A 281 15.29 -29.45 -30.99
CA ILE A 281 15.78 -28.41 -30.05
C ILE A 281 14.79 -28.18 -28.92
N ALA A 282 15.32 -28.07 -27.73
CA ALA A 282 14.57 -27.80 -26.52
C ALA A 282 15.27 -26.76 -25.62
N LEU A 283 14.51 -26.22 -24.69
CA LEU A 283 15.00 -25.39 -23.61
C LEU A 283 15.04 -26.22 -22.33
N ASP A 284 16.19 -26.31 -21.68
CA ASP A 284 16.36 -27.08 -20.44
C ASP A 284 16.86 -26.19 -19.32
N ARG A 285 16.39 -26.51 -18.09
CA ARG A 285 16.87 -25.87 -16.86
C ARG A 285 18.07 -26.63 -16.33
N ILE A 286 19.13 -25.89 -16.00
CA ILE A 286 20.31 -26.45 -15.33
C ILE A 286 20.11 -26.33 -13.83
N GLY A 287 19.60 -27.40 -13.21
CA GLY A 287 19.39 -27.44 -11.77
C GLY A 287 20.67 -27.81 -11.00
N ALA A 288 20.65 -27.54 -9.68
CA ALA A 288 21.75 -27.87 -8.76
C ALA A 288 22.20 -29.36 -8.74
N THR A 289 21.45 -30.26 -9.38
CA THR A 289 21.75 -31.69 -9.47
C THR A 289 22.19 -32.12 -10.87
N ASN A 290 22.53 -31.22 -11.77
CA ASN A 290 22.84 -31.49 -13.19
C ASN A 290 21.78 -32.34 -13.92
N LYS A 291 20.56 -32.42 -13.39
CA LYS A 291 19.46 -33.07 -14.05
C LYS A 291 18.76 -32.01 -14.92
N VAL A 292 18.87 -32.19 -16.20
CA VAL A 292 18.25 -31.36 -17.21
C VAL A 292 16.75 -31.65 -17.22
N VAL A 293 15.92 -30.68 -16.95
CA VAL A 293 14.46 -30.80 -16.92
C VAL A 293 13.89 -29.62 -17.70
N ALA A 294 12.93 -29.87 -18.57
CA ALA A 294 12.21 -28.79 -19.27
C ALA A 294 11.54 -27.86 -18.23
N PRO A 295 11.71 -26.55 -18.33
CA PRO A 295 11.07 -25.64 -17.40
C PRO A 295 9.58 -25.51 -17.73
N ASP A 296 8.75 -25.60 -16.68
CA ASP A 296 7.29 -25.40 -16.84
C ASP A 296 6.93 -23.91 -17.03
N GLU A 297 7.85 -23.02 -16.62
CA GLU A 297 7.65 -21.57 -16.59
C GLU A 297 8.01 -20.88 -17.92
N TYR A 298 8.79 -21.54 -18.77
CA TYR A 298 9.24 -21.01 -20.06
C TYR A 298 8.98 -21.99 -21.18
N SER A 299 8.67 -21.47 -22.34
CA SER A 299 8.51 -22.28 -23.55
C SER A 299 9.31 -21.70 -24.72
N LEU A 300 9.96 -22.58 -25.46
CA LEU A 300 10.55 -22.23 -26.74
C LEU A 300 9.42 -22.18 -27.77
N VAL A 301 9.08 -20.99 -28.24
CA VAL A 301 7.90 -20.77 -29.10
C VAL A 301 8.25 -20.65 -30.58
N LYS A 302 9.51 -20.35 -30.90
CA LYS A 302 9.96 -20.24 -32.26
C LYS A 302 11.48 -20.40 -32.37
N VAL A 303 11.95 -21.07 -33.39
CA VAL A 303 13.35 -21.03 -33.81
C VAL A 303 13.37 -20.74 -35.33
N GLU A 304 14.21 -19.82 -35.74
CA GLU A 304 14.33 -19.38 -37.11
C GLU A 304 15.80 -19.18 -37.51
N GLN A 305 16.11 -19.30 -38.81
CA GLN A 305 17.45 -18.99 -39.29
C GLN A 305 17.68 -17.48 -39.30
N CYS A 306 18.88 -17.06 -38.91
CA CYS A 306 19.27 -15.67 -39.03
C CYS A 306 19.57 -15.28 -40.49
N LEU A 307 19.22 -14.06 -40.84
CA LEU A 307 19.50 -13.47 -42.16
C LEU A 307 20.52 -12.35 -42.02
N ASP A 308 21.36 -12.13 -43.05
CA ASP A 308 22.23 -10.97 -43.15
C ASP A 308 21.45 -9.71 -43.59
N GLU A 309 22.13 -8.58 -43.75
CA GLU A 309 21.53 -7.31 -44.15
C GLU A 309 20.92 -7.35 -45.56
N GLU A 310 21.39 -8.26 -46.44
CA GLU A 310 20.87 -8.48 -47.79
C GLU A 310 19.71 -9.50 -47.81
N GLY A 311 19.38 -10.13 -46.68
CA GLY A 311 18.29 -11.10 -46.56
C GLY A 311 18.71 -12.55 -46.87
N ASN A 312 19.98 -12.88 -47.00
CA ASN A 312 20.48 -14.23 -47.18
C ASN A 312 20.62 -14.94 -45.80
N VAL A 313 20.43 -16.27 -45.84
CA VAL A 313 20.60 -17.08 -44.63
C VAL A 313 22.05 -17.09 -44.16
N ILE A 314 22.30 -16.80 -42.90
CA ILE A 314 23.61 -16.96 -42.28
C ILE A 314 23.77 -18.45 -41.91
N PRO A 315 24.71 -19.20 -42.50
CA PRO A 315 24.83 -20.63 -42.26
C PRO A 315 25.05 -20.97 -40.79
N GLY A 316 24.27 -21.91 -40.27
CA GLY A 316 24.37 -22.43 -38.92
C GLY A 316 23.97 -21.46 -37.82
N GLN A 317 23.47 -20.27 -38.11
CA GLN A 317 23.07 -19.28 -37.14
C GLN A 317 21.56 -19.20 -37.03
N TYR A 318 21.06 -19.29 -35.81
CA TYR A 318 19.63 -19.33 -35.50
C TYR A 318 19.28 -18.34 -34.40
N ARG A 319 18.00 -17.99 -34.38
CA ARG A 319 17.38 -17.17 -33.33
C ARG A 319 16.26 -18.00 -32.72
N ALA A 320 16.37 -18.22 -31.40
CA ALA A 320 15.35 -18.86 -30.57
C ALA A 320 14.56 -17.80 -29.84
N ILE A 321 13.23 -17.93 -29.82
CA ILE A 321 12.32 -17.05 -29.07
C ILE A 321 11.74 -17.87 -27.91
N ILE A 322 12.01 -17.39 -26.71
CA ILE A 322 11.54 -17.95 -25.44
C ILE A 322 10.40 -17.07 -24.95
N LYS A 323 9.29 -17.69 -24.56
CA LYS A 323 8.13 -17.01 -23.97
C LYS A 323 7.97 -17.44 -22.50
N ASP A 324 7.57 -16.47 -21.67
CA ASP A 324 7.14 -16.71 -20.29
C ASP A 324 5.74 -17.35 -20.28
N ALA A 325 5.54 -18.38 -19.47
CA ALA A 325 4.25 -19.03 -19.27
C ALA A 325 3.35 -18.30 -18.25
N GLY A 326 3.83 -17.19 -17.67
CA GLY A 326 3.08 -16.38 -16.70
C GLY A 326 3.01 -16.96 -15.29
N THR A 327 3.89 -17.92 -14.98
CA THR A 327 4.04 -18.49 -13.63
C THR A 327 5.18 -17.82 -12.89
N SER A 328 5.12 -17.79 -11.56
CA SER A 328 6.09 -17.08 -10.71
C SER A 328 7.53 -17.50 -10.97
N VAL A 329 8.38 -16.53 -11.24
CA VAL A 329 9.75 -16.69 -11.72
C VAL A 329 10.74 -16.74 -10.58
N LEU A 330 11.69 -17.68 -10.64
CA LEU A 330 12.88 -17.69 -9.82
C LEU A 330 14.01 -16.92 -10.56
N TYR A 331 14.49 -15.86 -9.99
CA TYR A 331 15.49 -14.91 -10.58
C TYR A 331 16.85 -15.52 -10.92
N ASP A 332 17.16 -16.73 -10.44
CA ASP A 332 18.49 -17.39 -10.59
C ASP A 332 18.46 -18.64 -11.49
N ASP A 333 17.42 -18.82 -12.29
CA ASP A 333 17.35 -19.96 -13.18
C ASP A 333 18.41 -19.87 -14.30
N GLN A 334 19.26 -20.88 -14.33
CA GLN A 334 20.17 -21.10 -15.44
C GLN A 334 19.52 -22.04 -16.47
N LEU A 335 19.43 -21.57 -17.69
CA LEU A 335 18.84 -22.27 -18.82
C LEU A 335 19.92 -22.60 -19.86
N ALA A 336 19.65 -23.62 -20.70
CA ALA A 336 20.46 -23.94 -21.87
C ALA A 336 19.57 -24.34 -23.04
N LEU A 337 20.00 -24.02 -24.26
CA LEU A 337 19.46 -24.61 -25.47
C LEU A 337 20.11 -25.99 -25.66
N VAL A 338 19.29 -27.00 -25.95
CA VAL A 338 19.76 -28.37 -26.12
C VAL A 338 19.24 -28.92 -27.41
N VAL A 339 20.11 -29.49 -28.22
CA VAL A 339 19.74 -30.23 -29.43
C VAL A 339 19.92 -31.70 -29.20
N SER A 340 18.85 -32.46 -29.43
CA SER A 340 18.87 -33.93 -29.48
C SER A 340 19.42 -34.34 -30.85
N THR A 341 20.40 -35.21 -30.86
CA THR A 341 21.10 -35.65 -32.07
C THR A 341 21.55 -37.12 -31.91
N THR A 342 22.29 -37.66 -32.82
CA THR A 342 22.96 -38.95 -32.70
C THR A 342 24.45 -38.73 -32.72
N ASP A 343 25.20 -39.58 -32.02
CA ASP A 343 26.65 -39.57 -32.14
C ASP A 343 27.11 -40.18 -33.46
N LEU A 344 28.41 -40.21 -33.71
CA LEU A 344 29.01 -40.78 -34.91
C LEU A 344 28.70 -42.28 -35.10
N ASN A 345 28.27 -42.99 -34.06
CA ASN A 345 27.87 -44.38 -34.03
C ASN A 345 26.38 -44.60 -34.26
N GLY A 346 25.60 -43.48 -34.34
CA GLY A 346 24.14 -43.48 -34.46
C GLY A 346 23.40 -43.59 -33.13
N GLU A 347 24.09 -43.53 -32.00
CA GLU A 347 23.46 -43.56 -30.67
C GLU A 347 22.88 -42.16 -30.30
N PRO A 348 21.69 -42.10 -29.70
CA PRO A 348 21.10 -40.86 -29.28
C PRO A 348 21.99 -40.09 -28.29
N THR A 349 22.21 -38.79 -28.56
CA THR A 349 23.00 -37.94 -27.73
C THR A 349 22.35 -36.56 -27.65
N ARG A 350 22.79 -35.70 -26.72
CA ARG A 350 22.30 -34.33 -26.55
C ARG A 350 23.47 -33.38 -26.45
N VAL A 351 23.35 -32.28 -27.18
CA VAL A 351 24.35 -31.20 -27.21
C VAL A 351 23.74 -29.94 -26.57
N SER A 352 24.37 -29.43 -25.53
CA SER A 352 23.91 -28.25 -24.81
C SER A 352 24.75 -27.02 -25.14
N SER A 353 24.10 -25.86 -25.16
CA SER A 353 24.78 -24.56 -25.13
C SER A 353 25.45 -24.31 -23.77
N SER A 354 26.25 -23.26 -23.67
CA SER A 354 26.57 -22.63 -22.38
C SER A 354 25.28 -22.18 -21.69
N ALA A 355 25.32 -22.10 -20.35
CA ALA A 355 24.21 -21.60 -19.56
C ALA A 355 23.99 -20.10 -19.78
N PHE A 356 22.74 -19.67 -19.75
CA PHE A 356 22.33 -18.28 -19.71
C PHE A 356 21.24 -18.08 -18.66
N ARG A 357 21.04 -16.84 -18.22
CA ARG A 357 19.97 -16.48 -17.26
C ARG A 357 18.93 -15.63 -17.96
N LEU A 358 17.65 -15.91 -17.69
CA LEU A 358 16.57 -14.98 -17.99
C LEU A 358 16.44 -14.00 -16.82
N VAL A 359 16.48 -12.72 -17.14
CA VAL A 359 16.35 -11.62 -16.18
C VAL A 359 15.08 -10.86 -16.52
N TYR A 360 14.14 -10.82 -15.57
CA TYR A 360 12.92 -10.07 -15.78
C TYR A 360 13.19 -8.57 -15.83
N THR A 361 12.65 -7.95 -16.86
CA THR A 361 12.64 -6.48 -16.99
C THR A 361 11.39 -5.86 -16.39
N ASN A 362 10.48 -6.68 -15.83
CA ASN A 362 9.27 -6.19 -15.22
C ASN A 362 9.64 -5.30 -14.03
N ASN A 363 9.12 -4.09 -14.02
CA ASN A 363 9.35 -3.05 -13.02
C ASN A 363 8.00 -2.71 -12.36
N SER A 364 7.41 -3.69 -11.69
CA SER A 364 6.06 -3.58 -11.13
C SER A 364 6.01 -3.79 -9.63
N ILE A 365 5.03 -3.11 -9.00
CA ILE A 365 4.55 -3.45 -7.66
C ILE A 365 3.28 -4.28 -7.84
N THR A 366 3.26 -5.47 -7.23
CA THR A 366 2.15 -6.43 -7.36
C THR A 366 1.29 -6.53 -6.11
N ALA A 367 1.84 -6.15 -4.96
CA ALA A 367 1.11 -6.03 -3.69
C ALA A 367 1.64 -4.85 -2.89
N PHE A 368 0.75 -4.20 -2.14
CA PHE A 368 1.11 -3.10 -1.26
C PHE A 368 0.19 -3.10 -0.03
N SER A 369 0.75 -2.93 1.15
CA SER A 369 -0.03 -2.99 2.39
C SER A 369 0.69 -2.29 3.55
N PHE A 370 -0.09 -1.91 4.56
CA PHE A 370 0.44 -1.53 5.87
C PHE A 370 -0.02 -2.53 6.91
N THR A 371 0.90 -3.04 7.73
CA THR A 371 0.57 -3.97 8.82
C THR A 371 0.70 -3.32 10.19
N ASN A 372 -0.18 -3.69 11.11
CA ASN A 372 -0.09 -3.26 12.51
C ASN A 372 1.24 -3.64 13.13
N ALA A 373 1.74 -4.85 12.84
CA ALA A 373 3.00 -5.36 13.38
C ALA A 373 4.21 -4.46 13.06
N LYS A 374 4.18 -3.74 11.94
CA LYS A 374 5.26 -2.82 11.51
C LYS A 374 5.00 -1.37 11.92
N ASN A 375 3.74 -0.98 12.03
CA ASN A 375 3.33 0.42 12.19
C ASN A 375 2.74 0.75 13.57
N GLY A 376 2.44 -0.28 14.40
CA GLY A 376 1.91 -0.11 15.75
C GLY A 376 0.65 0.76 15.78
N ALA A 377 0.65 1.81 16.61
CA ALA A 377 -0.49 2.70 16.77
C ALA A 377 -0.83 3.53 15.52
N ASN A 378 0.09 3.67 14.54
CA ASN A 378 -0.20 4.39 13.30
C ASN A 378 -1.12 3.59 12.36
N VAL A 379 -1.17 2.25 12.51
CA VAL A 379 -2.05 1.36 11.74
C VAL A 379 -2.65 0.33 12.68
N LEU A 380 -3.90 0.51 13.07
CA LEU A 380 -4.56 -0.30 14.10
C LEU A 380 -4.93 -1.72 13.64
N LYS A 381 -5.12 -1.90 12.33
CA LYS A 381 -5.34 -3.20 11.67
C LYS A 381 -4.60 -3.24 10.35
N ASP A 382 -4.24 -4.42 9.90
CA ASP A 382 -3.62 -4.61 8.60
C ASP A 382 -4.54 -4.09 7.47
N VAL A 383 -3.96 -3.32 6.54
CA VAL A 383 -4.68 -2.68 5.44
C VAL A 383 -3.97 -3.02 4.13
N ILE A 384 -4.75 -3.49 3.16
CA ILE A 384 -4.26 -3.87 1.84
C ILE A 384 -4.69 -2.80 0.83
N ALA A 385 -3.76 -2.40 -0.03
CA ALA A 385 -4.01 -1.44 -1.09
C ALA A 385 -4.80 -2.04 -2.26
N THR A 386 -5.52 -1.19 -2.96
CA THR A 386 -6.00 -1.46 -4.33
C THR A 386 -4.97 -0.91 -5.31
N ILE A 387 -4.55 -1.74 -6.27
CA ILE A 387 -3.60 -1.36 -7.33
C ILE A 387 -4.36 -1.35 -8.66
N GLU A 388 -4.48 -0.17 -9.26
CA GLU A 388 -5.12 0.02 -10.56
C GLU A 388 -4.15 0.71 -11.52
N GLY A 389 -3.52 -0.07 -12.40
CA GLY A 389 -2.43 0.42 -13.23
C GLY A 389 -1.26 0.89 -12.36
N ASN A 390 -0.92 2.16 -12.46
CA ASN A 390 0.14 2.78 -11.67
C ASN A 390 -0.35 3.55 -10.44
N ASN A 391 -1.62 3.43 -10.08
CA ASN A 391 -2.18 4.03 -8.89
C ASN A 391 -2.35 2.97 -7.81
N ILE A 392 -1.79 3.23 -6.65
CA ILE A 392 -1.90 2.42 -5.43
C ILE A 392 -2.72 3.23 -4.44
N THR A 393 -3.93 2.80 -4.16
CA THR A 393 -4.84 3.53 -3.26
C THR A 393 -5.11 2.73 -1.99
N ILE A 394 -4.96 3.37 -0.86
CA ILE A 394 -5.34 2.86 0.45
C ILE A 394 -6.30 3.84 1.09
N SER A 395 -7.48 3.39 1.48
CA SER A 395 -8.44 4.19 2.24
C SER A 395 -8.92 3.39 3.43
N SER A 396 -8.55 3.81 4.64
CA SER A 396 -8.88 3.03 5.84
C SER A 396 -8.95 3.90 7.10
N PRO A 397 -10.03 3.77 7.90
CA PRO A 397 -10.11 4.42 9.20
C PRO A 397 -9.10 3.86 10.20
N TYR A 398 -8.54 2.68 9.94
CA TYR A 398 -7.54 2.05 10.80
C TYR A 398 -6.13 2.64 10.65
N ILE A 399 -5.90 3.54 9.71
CA ILE A 399 -4.70 4.36 9.65
C ILE A 399 -4.97 5.63 10.44
N THR A 400 -4.27 5.80 11.55
CA THR A 400 -4.46 6.93 12.47
C THR A 400 -3.50 8.07 12.15
N LYS A 401 -2.36 7.76 11.52
CA LYS A 401 -1.33 8.72 11.16
C LYS A 401 -0.53 8.22 9.97
N ALA A 402 -0.35 9.08 8.97
CA ALA A 402 0.35 8.72 7.73
C ALA A 402 1.79 9.23 7.63
N SER A 403 2.24 10.15 8.50
CA SER A 403 3.53 10.84 8.38
C SER A 403 4.78 9.96 8.63
N ALA A 404 4.62 8.71 9.04
CA ALA A 404 5.74 7.80 9.28
C ALA A 404 5.24 6.36 9.22
N LEU A 405 5.02 5.84 8.01
CA LEU A 405 4.56 4.47 7.81
C LEU A 405 5.62 3.60 7.14
N ILE A 406 5.59 2.32 7.49
CA ILE A 406 6.40 1.26 6.87
C ILE A 406 5.48 0.44 5.99
N ALA A 407 5.67 0.52 4.68
CA ALA A 407 4.93 -0.26 3.71
C ALA A 407 5.54 -1.66 3.53
N ASN A 408 4.67 -2.67 3.41
CA ASN A 408 5.05 -3.96 2.86
C ASN A 408 4.59 -3.97 1.40
N PHE A 409 5.50 -4.32 0.50
CA PHE A 409 5.18 -4.42 -0.91
C PHE A 409 5.93 -5.58 -1.56
N ASP A 410 5.29 -6.21 -2.52
CA ASP A 410 5.92 -7.17 -3.41
C ASP A 410 6.21 -6.45 -4.73
N CYS A 411 7.44 -6.55 -5.20
CA CYS A 411 7.87 -5.85 -6.40
C CYS A 411 8.85 -6.68 -7.22
N ILE A 412 8.90 -6.36 -8.50
CA ILE A 412 9.94 -6.81 -9.42
C ILE A 412 10.76 -5.57 -9.80
N GLY A 413 12.01 -5.52 -9.39
CA GLY A 413 12.91 -4.37 -9.55
C GLY A 413 13.26 -3.70 -8.23
N ASN A 414 14.08 -2.65 -8.32
CA ASN A 414 14.48 -1.83 -7.17
C ASN A 414 13.53 -0.66 -6.99
N VAL A 415 13.06 -0.44 -5.78
CA VAL A 415 12.06 0.59 -5.47
C VAL A 415 12.71 1.79 -4.80
N TYR A 416 12.31 2.99 -5.22
CA TYR A 416 12.82 4.26 -4.68
C TYR A 416 11.66 5.24 -4.40
N VAL A 417 11.83 6.06 -3.37
CA VAL A 417 11.05 7.28 -3.13
C VAL A 417 12.04 8.45 -3.18
N GLY A 418 11.89 9.33 -4.15
CA GLY A 418 12.96 10.25 -4.52
C GLY A 418 14.25 9.49 -4.88
N ASP A 419 15.34 9.78 -4.19
CA ASP A 419 16.63 9.08 -4.35
C ASP A 419 16.88 8.00 -3.27
N GLN A 420 15.91 7.77 -2.38
CA GLN A 420 16.03 6.81 -1.28
C GLN A 420 15.53 5.44 -1.70
N HIS A 421 16.42 4.44 -1.67
CA HIS A 421 16.05 3.04 -1.89
C HIS A 421 15.08 2.57 -0.81
N GLN A 422 14.01 1.91 -1.21
CA GLN A 422 12.97 1.40 -0.32
C GLN A 422 13.11 -0.10 -0.12
N VAL A 423 13.05 -0.50 1.14
CA VAL A 423 13.05 -1.92 1.54
C VAL A 423 11.70 -2.25 2.13
N SER A 424 10.98 -3.18 1.52
CA SER A 424 9.67 -3.67 1.97
C SER A 424 9.71 -4.08 3.44
N GLY A 425 8.75 -3.61 4.23
CA GLY A 425 8.65 -3.87 5.66
C GLY A 425 9.72 -3.23 6.55
N SER A 426 10.50 -2.24 6.03
CA SER A 426 11.60 -1.62 6.78
C SER A 426 11.72 -0.11 6.57
N SER A 427 11.55 0.40 5.34
CA SER A 427 11.71 1.83 5.07
C SER A 427 10.52 2.63 5.58
N VAL A 428 10.82 3.74 6.27
CA VAL A 428 9.82 4.67 6.79
C VAL A 428 9.60 5.77 5.76
N VAL A 429 8.35 6.02 5.39
CA VAL A 429 7.93 7.04 4.43
C VAL A 429 6.80 7.88 5.00
N ASP A 430 6.76 9.17 4.66
CA ASP A 430 5.65 10.07 4.94
C ASP A 430 4.63 9.99 3.81
N PHE A 431 3.41 9.53 4.12
CA PHE A 431 2.28 9.40 3.21
C PHE A 431 1.17 10.42 3.52
N SER A 432 1.51 11.53 4.17
CA SER A 432 0.55 12.62 4.40
C SER A 432 0.07 13.27 3.10
N ASP A 433 0.88 13.20 2.06
CA ASP A 433 0.58 13.55 0.68
C ASP A 433 0.84 12.35 -0.23
N ASP A 434 0.45 12.46 -1.50
CA ASP A 434 0.74 11.45 -2.53
C ASP A 434 2.24 11.18 -2.64
N VAL A 435 2.63 9.90 -2.60
CA VAL A 435 4.03 9.48 -2.68
C VAL A 435 4.28 8.73 -3.98
N VAL A 436 5.33 9.14 -4.70
CA VAL A 436 5.75 8.45 -5.92
C VAL A 436 6.78 7.36 -5.59
N TYR A 437 6.37 6.11 -5.81
CA TYR A 437 7.25 4.94 -5.79
C TYR A 437 7.77 4.67 -7.18
N LYS A 438 9.07 4.87 -7.37
CA LYS A 438 9.77 4.60 -8.62
C LYS A 438 10.35 3.18 -8.57
N VAL A 439 9.92 2.33 -9.49
CA VAL A 439 10.43 0.96 -9.65
C VAL A 439 11.39 0.93 -10.83
N VAL A 440 12.63 0.55 -10.59
CA VAL A 440 13.68 0.45 -11.61
C VAL A 440 13.92 -1.03 -11.91
N GLY A 441 13.62 -1.44 -13.13
CA GLY A 441 13.87 -2.79 -13.62
C GLY A 441 15.35 -3.07 -13.82
N ALA A 442 15.71 -4.34 -14.02
CA ALA A 442 17.08 -4.77 -14.27
C ALA A 442 17.67 -4.18 -15.57
N ASP A 443 16.82 -3.80 -16.53
CA ASP A 443 17.19 -3.13 -17.79
C ASP A 443 17.33 -1.60 -17.61
N GLY A 444 17.19 -1.08 -16.40
CA GLY A 444 17.25 0.34 -16.09
C GLY A 444 16.00 1.15 -16.44
N LYS A 445 14.94 0.51 -16.95
CA LYS A 445 13.67 1.21 -17.18
C LYS A 445 12.96 1.49 -15.88
N GLU A 446 12.32 2.65 -15.82
CA GLU A 446 11.57 3.12 -14.66
C GLU A 446 10.06 2.98 -14.87
N ASN A 447 9.34 2.60 -13.80
CA ASN A 447 7.90 2.70 -13.71
C ASN A 447 7.55 3.48 -12.45
N LEU A 448 6.61 4.42 -12.56
CA LEU A 448 6.23 5.31 -11.47
C LEU A 448 4.84 4.93 -10.96
N TYR A 449 4.74 4.63 -9.69
CA TYR A 449 3.48 4.38 -8.99
C TYR A 449 3.17 5.55 -8.08
N THR A 450 1.96 6.08 -8.15
CA THR A 450 1.45 7.06 -7.18
C THR A 450 0.74 6.31 -6.07
N VAL A 451 1.20 6.48 -4.84
CA VAL A 451 0.59 5.91 -3.64
C VAL A 451 -0.20 6.99 -2.94
N ASP A 452 -1.52 6.85 -2.92
CA ASP A 452 -2.48 7.72 -2.25
C ASP A 452 -3.03 7.02 -1.00
N VAL A 453 -2.81 7.63 0.18
CA VAL A 453 -3.22 7.08 1.49
C VAL A 453 -4.27 7.98 2.12
N LYS A 454 -5.52 7.52 2.15
CA LYS A 454 -6.61 8.19 2.86
C LYS A 454 -6.75 7.60 4.26
N TYR A 455 -6.70 8.47 5.26
CA TYR A 455 -6.76 8.12 6.69
C TYR A 455 -7.63 9.12 7.45
N SER A 456 -7.94 8.85 8.70
CA SER A 456 -8.85 9.72 9.45
C SER A 456 -8.20 10.42 10.64
N GLY A 457 -7.40 9.73 11.41
CA GLY A 457 -6.87 10.25 12.67
C GLY A 457 -7.92 10.36 13.80
N LEU A 458 -9.12 9.79 13.60
CA LEU A 458 -10.21 9.79 14.59
C LEU A 458 -10.29 8.46 15.36
N PRO A 459 -10.90 8.44 16.55
CA PRO A 459 -11.29 7.20 17.22
C PRO A 459 -12.24 6.39 16.31
N ILE A 460 -12.18 5.06 16.46
CA ILE A 460 -13.00 4.14 15.66
C ILE A 460 -14.05 3.50 16.56
N MET A 461 -15.30 3.53 16.12
CA MET A 461 -16.39 2.76 16.71
C MET A 461 -16.73 1.58 15.81
N GLU A 462 -16.31 0.39 16.22
CA GLU A 462 -16.71 -0.87 15.60
C GLU A 462 -18.06 -1.33 16.15
N ILE A 463 -18.97 -1.67 15.27
CA ILE A 463 -20.32 -2.12 15.59
C ILE A 463 -20.60 -3.41 14.83
N VAL A 464 -21.05 -4.44 15.54
CA VAL A 464 -21.46 -5.71 14.93
C VAL A 464 -22.86 -6.05 15.40
N THR A 465 -23.78 -6.11 14.44
CA THR A 465 -25.16 -6.54 14.71
C THR A 465 -25.24 -8.06 14.69
N PRO A 466 -26.17 -8.67 15.42
CA PRO A 466 -26.41 -10.11 15.34
C PRO A 466 -26.59 -10.55 13.88
N ASP A 467 -25.91 -11.62 13.49
CA ASP A 467 -25.92 -12.18 12.14
C ASP A 467 -25.62 -11.17 11.01
N SER A 468 -24.93 -10.07 11.36
CA SER A 468 -24.62 -8.95 10.45
C SER A 468 -25.85 -8.33 9.78
N VAL A 469 -27.03 -8.40 10.42
CA VAL A 469 -28.26 -7.85 9.88
C VAL A 469 -28.23 -6.32 9.85
N ALA A 470 -28.68 -5.74 8.74
CA ALA A 470 -28.74 -4.28 8.59
C ALA A 470 -29.78 -3.65 9.52
N ILE A 471 -29.50 -2.46 10.05
CA ILE A 471 -30.46 -1.64 10.79
C ILE A 471 -31.38 -0.94 9.79
N THR A 472 -32.63 -1.36 9.70
CA THR A 472 -33.61 -0.84 8.73
C THR A 472 -34.81 -0.14 9.37
N SER A 473 -35.04 -0.30 10.69
CA SER A 473 -36.11 0.33 11.43
C SER A 473 -35.61 1.49 12.30
N LYS A 474 -36.41 2.57 12.39
CA LYS A 474 -36.24 3.63 13.39
C LYS A 474 -37.17 3.44 14.61
N GLU A 475 -38.10 2.50 14.54
CA GLU A 475 -39.00 2.21 15.66
C GLU A 475 -38.44 1.09 16.54
N ASP A 476 -37.98 -0.01 15.92
CA ASP A 476 -37.56 -1.21 16.65
C ASP A 476 -36.12 -1.21 17.01
N TRP A 477 -35.82 -1.49 18.28
CA TRP A 477 -34.46 -1.66 18.76
C TRP A 477 -33.89 -3.03 18.40
N THR A 478 -32.81 -3.06 17.62
CA THR A 478 -32.00 -4.26 17.44
C THR A 478 -31.17 -4.46 18.70
N LYS A 479 -31.39 -5.59 19.39
CA LYS A 479 -30.72 -5.95 20.64
C LYS A 479 -29.53 -6.84 20.38
N GLY A 480 -28.59 -6.91 21.35
CA GLY A 480 -27.43 -7.77 21.28
C GLY A 480 -26.38 -7.31 20.26
N VAL A 481 -26.39 -6.04 19.91
CA VAL A 481 -25.37 -5.41 19.07
C VAL A 481 -24.11 -5.26 19.89
N SER A 482 -22.98 -5.80 19.43
CA SER A 482 -21.69 -5.56 20.07
C SER A 482 -21.07 -4.27 19.55
N TYR A 483 -20.34 -3.58 20.43
CA TYR A 483 -19.58 -2.40 20.05
C TYR A 483 -18.21 -2.41 20.72
N LYS A 484 -17.26 -1.75 20.06
CA LYS A 484 -15.92 -1.48 20.57
C LYS A 484 -15.45 -0.12 20.09
N ILE A 485 -14.97 0.71 21.00
CA ILE A 485 -14.40 2.01 20.69
C ILE A 485 -12.90 1.96 20.91
N ILE A 486 -12.16 2.28 19.84
CA ILE A 486 -10.69 2.25 19.80
C ILE A 486 -10.20 3.67 19.62
N LYS A 487 -9.36 4.13 20.53
CA LYS A 487 -8.72 5.44 20.46
C LYS A 487 -7.61 5.46 19.39
N THR A 488 -7.18 6.64 19.04
CA THR A 488 -6.12 6.85 18.04
C THR A 488 -4.76 6.26 18.42
N ASP A 489 -4.53 6.00 19.71
CA ASP A 489 -3.34 5.31 20.21
C ASP A 489 -3.46 3.77 20.17
N GLY A 490 -4.57 3.25 19.67
CA GLY A 490 -4.86 1.82 19.58
C GLY A 490 -5.43 1.21 20.87
N SER A 491 -5.52 1.99 21.97
CA SER A 491 -6.13 1.51 23.21
C SER A 491 -7.65 1.44 23.08
N VAL A 492 -8.26 0.45 23.73
CA VAL A 492 -9.71 0.35 23.82
C VAL A 492 -10.22 1.34 24.86
N ASP A 493 -11.13 2.24 24.46
CA ASP A 493 -11.80 3.15 25.38
C ASP A 493 -12.87 2.42 26.18
N CYS A 494 -13.80 1.79 25.46
CA CYS A 494 -14.80 0.91 26.05
C CYS A 494 -15.32 -0.10 24.99
N GLU A 495 -15.86 -1.22 25.47
CA GLU A 495 -16.50 -2.24 24.63
C GLU A 495 -17.62 -2.94 25.40
N GLY A 496 -18.58 -3.51 24.70
CA GLY A 496 -19.70 -4.19 25.33
C GLY A 496 -20.81 -4.50 24.35
N THR A 497 -22.04 -4.62 24.90
CA THR A 497 -23.26 -4.80 24.11
C THR A 497 -24.19 -3.60 24.26
N MET A 498 -25.03 -3.40 23.25
CA MET A 498 -25.97 -2.30 23.16
C MET A 498 -27.20 -2.68 22.34
N GLN A 499 -28.16 -1.80 22.33
CA GLN A 499 -29.25 -1.80 21.39
C GLN A 499 -29.06 -0.64 20.41
N MET A 500 -29.45 -0.83 19.16
CA MET A 500 -29.29 0.16 18.09
C MET A 500 -30.54 0.21 17.22
N LYS A 501 -30.93 1.41 16.79
CA LYS A 501 -31.98 1.64 15.81
C LYS A 501 -31.70 2.86 14.95
N GLY A 502 -32.39 3.02 13.86
CA GLY A 502 -32.42 4.27 13.11
C GLY A 502 -33.01 5.41 13.92
N ARG A 503 -32.69 6.66 13.55
CA ARG A 503 -33.27 7.86 14.17
C ARG A 503 -33.51 8.98 13.16
N GLY A 504 -34.17 10.02 13.60
CA GLY A 504 -34.50 11.22 12.83
C GLY A 504 -35.72 11.06 11.93
N ASN A 505 -36.25 12.19 11.52
CA ASN A 505 -37.41 12.24 10.57
C ASN A 505 -36.86 12.39 9.15
N THR A 506 -36.46 13.59 8.75
CA THR A 506 -35.89 13.86 7.42
C THR A 506 -34.54 13.14 7.24
N THR A 507 -33.68 13.18 8.24
CA THR A 507 -32.31 12.61 8.15
C THR A 507 -32.30 11.09 7.97
N TRP A 508 -33.34 10.37 8.44
CA TRP A 508 -33.48 8.93 8.15
C TRP A 508 -33.72 8.60 6.67
N SER A 509 -34.26 9.56 5.90
CA SER A 509 -34.46 9.38 4.46
C SER A 509 -33.17 9.55 3.64
N TYR A 510 -32.12 10.13 4.21
CA TYR A 510 -30.86 10.41 3.52
C TYR A 510 -30.03 9.14 3.27
N PRO A 511 -29.08 9.17 2.32
CA PRO A 511 -28.21 8.03 2.03
C PRO A 511 -27.45 7.54 3.26
N LYS A 512 -26.80 8.45 3.99
CA LYS A 512 -26.08 8.19 5.23
C LYS A 512 -27.03 8.23 6.41
N LYS A 513 -27.23 7.10 7.09
CA LYS A 513 -28.25 6.94 8.14
C LYS A 513 -27.73 7.34 9.50
N PRO A 514 -28.45 8.17 10.26
CA PRO A 514 -28.18 8.40 11.68
C PRO A 514 -28.76 7.27 12.54
N TYR A 515 -28.14 7.03 13.71
CA TYR A 515 -28.57 5.95 14.61
C TYR A 515 -28.71 6.44 16.06
N ALA A 516 -29.65 5.85 16.76
CA ALA A 516 -29.78 5.92 18.21
C ALA A 516 -29.18 4.66 18.81
N ILE A 517 -28.35 4.81 19.84
CA ILE A 517 -27.73 3.71 20.55
C ILE A 517 -28.06 3.75 22.04
N LYS A 518 -28.21 2.57 22.65
CA LYS A 518 -28.45 2.40 24.08
C LYS A 518 -27.58 1.29 24.59
N LEU A 519 -26.48 1.66 25.27
CA LEU A 519 -25.58 0.71 25.90
C LEU A 519 -26.29 -0.10 26.97
N ASP A 520 -25.94 -1.36 27.16
CA ASP A 520 -26.54 -2.21 28.19
C ASP A 520 -26.10 -1.77 29.58
N SER A 521 -24.88 -1.22 29.72
CA SER A 521 -24.38 -0.58 30.93
C SER A 521 -24.09 0.90 30.70
N LYS A 522 -24.07 1.69 31.81
CA LYS A 522 -23.58 3.08 31.76
C LYS A 522 -22.07 3.09 31.57
N GLU A 523 -21.59 3.73 30.51
CA GLU A 523 -20.17 3.86 30.21
C GLU A 523 -19.75 5.32 30.03
N LYS A 524 -18.47 5.59 30.31
CA LYS A 524 -17.81 6.83 29.97
C LYS A 524 -17.16 6.65 28.58
N VAL A 525 -17.72 7.27 27.57
CA VAL A 525 -17.34 7.08 26.18
C VAL A 525 -16.52 8.27 25.72
N LEU A 526 -15.25 8.08 25.33
CA LEU A 526 -14.34 9.11 24.79
C LEU A 526 -14.30 10.39 25.67
N GLY A 527 -14.41 10.24 26.98
CA GLY A 527 -14.42 11.37 27.90
C GLY A 527 -15.79 11.99 28.18
N LEU A 528 -16.83 11.66 27.39
CA LEU A 528 -18.20 12.09 27.64
C LEU A 528 -18.73 11.55 28.95
N ALA A 529 -19.76 12.21 29.49
CA ALA A 529 -20.32 11.82 30.77
C ALA A 529 -20.90 10.40 30.75
N LYS A 530 -20.69 9.66 31.89
CA LYS A 530 -21.10 8.25 32.01
C LYS A 530 -22.62 8.07 31.87
N GLU A 531 -23.05 7.50 30.75
CA GLU A 531 -24.48 7.26 30.46
C GLU A 531 -24.65 6.09 29.50
N LYS A 532 -25.93 5.69 29.23
CA LYS A 532 -26.28 4.63 28.29
C LYS A 532 -26.71 5.13 26.92
N ARG A 533 -27.35 6.30 26.86
CA ARG A 533 -27.98 6.81 25.63
C ARG A 533 -27.06 7.81 24.94
N PHE A 534 -26.78 7.50 23.67
CA PHE A 534 -26.05 8.36 22.75
C PHE A 534 -26.71 8.29 21.36
N ASP A 535 -26.40 9.25 20.51
CA ASP A 535 -26.81 9.32 19.14
C ASP A 535 -25.60 9.39 18.20
N LEU A 536 -25.60 8.64 17.11
CA LEU A 536 -24.64 8.78 16.02
C LEU A 536 -25.25 9.68 14.97
N LEU A 537 -24.89 10.95 14.99
CA LEU A 537 -25.37 11.95 14.02
C LEU A 537 -24.55 11.81 12.73
N ALA A 538 -25.26 11.66 11.61
CA ALA A 538 -24.64 11.37 10.33
C ALA A 538 -24.00 12.60 9.65
N ASN A 539 -24.48 13.81 9.98
CA ASN A 539 -24.07 15.11 9.41
C ASN A 539 -23.97 15.11 7.87
N TRP A 540 -24.82 14.32 7.17
CA TRP A 540 -24.69 14.11 5.72
C TRP A 540 -24.87 15.40 4.91
N MET A 541 -25.73 16.31 5.36
CA MET A 541 -25.98 17.58 4.67
C MET A 541 -25.01 18.70 5.06
N ASP A 542 -24.14 18.42 6.01
CA ASP A 542 -23.18 19.39 6.53
C ASP A 542 -21.79 19.20 5.85
N ARG A 543 -21.49 20.04 4.88
CA ARG A 543 -20.19 19.97 4.18
C ARG A 543 -19.00 20.19 5.11
N THR A 544 -19.21 20.88 6.24
CA THR A 544 -18.17 21.13 7.25
C THR A 544 -18.07 20.03 8.30
N LEU A 545 -19.09 19.19 8.46
CA LEU A 545 -19.28 18.23 9.57
C LEU A 545 -19.39 18.89 10.97
N LEU A 546 -19.16 20.21 11.08
CA LEU A 546 -18.91 20.95 12.34
C LEU A 546 -20.14 21.64 12.95
N ARG A 547 -21.24 21.80 12.18
CA ARG A 547 -22.33 22.70 12.59
C ARG A 547 -22.98 22.33 13.92
N ASN A 548 -23.25 21.06 14.14
CA ASN A 548 -23.74 20.56 15.41
C ASN A 548 -22.72 20.77 16.52
N ASP A 549 -21.48 20.33 16.32
CA ASP A 549 -20.41 20.41 17.29
C ASP A 549 -20.14 21.86 17.75
N VAL A 550 -19.96 22.79 16.80
CA VAL A 550 -19.71 24.21 17.09
C VAL A 550 -20.91 24.85 17.80
N SER A 551 -22.16 24.51 17.42
CA SER A 551 -23.34 25.04 18.11
C SER A 551 -23.46 24.54 19.54
N TYR A 552 -23.16 23.26 19.76
CA TYR A 552 -23.09 22.69 21.13
C TYR A 552 -21.94 23.28 21.92
N LYS A 553 -20.79 23.53 21.29
CA LYS A 553 -19.67 24.25 21.93
C LYS A 553 -20.10 25.63 22.41
N ILE A 554 -20.80 26.41 21.57
CA ILE A 554 -21.33 27.71 21.93
C ILE A 554 -22.30 27.60 23.13
N ALA A 555 -23.24 26.64 23.08
CA ALA A 555 -24.22 26.43 24.13
C ALA A 555 -23.61 26.03 25.46
N ASN A 556 -22.48 25.33 25.46
CA ASN A 556 -21.78 24.90 26.66
C ASN A 556 -20.81 25.96 27.23
N LEU A 557 -20.72 27.16 26.66
CA LEU A 557 -19.96 28.28 27.21
C LEU A 557 -20.69 28.90 28.44
N THR A 558 -21.97 28.60 28.57
CA THR A 558 -22.79 29.09 29.70
C THR A 558 -23.47 27.89 30.41
N SER A 559 -23.96 28.12 31.63
CA SER A 559 -24.61 27.05 32.41
C SER A 559 -26.10 27.31 32.70
N THR A 560 -26.68 28.41 32.19
CA THR A 560 -28.06 28.79 32.59
C THR A 560 -29.10 27.88 31.96
N MET A 561 -28.78 27.20 30.86
CA MET A 561 -29.64 26.17 30.28
C MET A 561 -29.55 24.81 31.01
N GLY A 562 -28.80 24.74 32.10
CA GLY A 562 -28.55 23.54 32.88
C GLY A 562 -27.56 22.59 32.22
N TRP A 563 -27.95 22.03 31.10
CA TRP A 563 -27.13 21.09 30.34
C TRP A 563 -27.38 21.26 28.83
N ASN A 564 -26.34 21.06 28.01
CA ASN A 564 -26.43 20.95 26.59
C ASN A 564 -25.62 19.76 26.07
N PRO A 565 -25.95 19.17 24.92
CA PRO A 565 -25.23 18.04 24.38
C PRO A 565 -23.75 18.37 24.10
N ARG A 566 -22.92 17.33 24.20
CA ARG A 566 -21.55 17.29 23.71
C ARG A 566 -21.37 16.01 22.92
N GLY A 567 -20.35 15.93 22.13
CA GLY A 567 -20.04 14.74 21.39
C GLY A 567 -18.59 14.67 20.97
N GLU A 568 -18.23 13.56 20.35
CA GLU A 568 -16.90 13.29 19.81
C GLU A 568 -17.05 12.72 18.39
N PHE A 569 -16.17 13.11 17.49
CA PHE A 569 -16.14 12.55 16.15
C PHE A 569 -15.51 11.16 16.17
N VAL A 570 -16.13 10.24 15.46
CA VAL A 570 -15.69 8.84 15.34
C VAL A 570 -15.85 8.35 13.91
N GLU A 571 -14.94 7.49 13.47
CA GLU A 571 -15.16 6.65 12.30
C GLU A 571 -15.99 5.44 12.69
N VAL A 572 -17.06 5.15 11.97
CA VAL A 572 -17.91 4.00 12.26
C VAL A 572 -17.65 2.88 11.29
N VAL A 573 -17.37 1.70 11.85
CA VAL A 573 -17.26 0.45 11.10
C VAL A 573 -18.40 -0.46 11.51
N LEU A 574 -19.41 -0.59 10.66
CA LEU A 574 -20.60 -1.41 10.89
C LEU A 574 -20.50 -2.74 10.15
N ASN A 575 -20.51 -3.85 10.88
CA ASN A 575 -20.38 -5.19 10.33
C ASN A 575 -19.15 -5.35 9.40
N GLY A 576 -18.03 -4.80 9.83
CA GLY A 576 -16.75 -4.82 9.08
C GLY A 576 -16.66 -3.82 7.93
N LYS A 577 -17.74 -3.09 7.62
CA LYS A 577 -17.74 -2.07 6.57
C LYS A 577 -17.60 -0.67 7.19
N HIS A 578 -16.63 0.10 6.73
CA HIS A 578 -16.52 1.51 7.05
C HIS A 578 -17.72 2.27 6.46
N ILE A 579 -18.44 3.00 7.31
CA ILE A 579 -19.63 3.79 6.93
C ILE A 579 -19.44 5.30 7.17
N GLY A 580 -18.18 5.74 7.37
CA GLY A 580 -17.78 7.14 7.41
C GLY A 580 -17.75 7.74 8.80
N ASN A 581 -17.53 9.05 8.84
CA ASN A 581 -17.48 9.89 10.01
C ASN A 581 -18.87 10.06 10.64
N TYR A 582 -18.97 9.97 11.95
CA TYR A 582 -20.16 10.28 12.72
C TYR A 582 -19.80 11.14 13.92
N TYR A 583 -20.73 11.99 14.33
CA TYR A 583 -20.65 12.71 15.61
C TYR A 583 -21.38 11.88 16.66
N LEU A 584 -20.62 11.21 17.53
CA LEU A 584 -21.15 10.45 18.67
C LEU A 584 -21.58 11.43 19.75
N CYS A 585 -22.89 11.70 19.81
CA CYS A 585 -23.50 12.78 20.58
C CYS A 585 -24.23 12.28 21.81
N GLU A 586 -24.18 13.03 22.89
CA GLU A 586 -25.01 12.81 24.07
C GLU A 586 -26.49 12.99 23.74
N HIS A 587 -27.35 12.07 24.21
CA HIS A 587 -28.78 12.09 23.96
C HIS A 587 -29.51 12.95 25.02
N ILE A 588 -30.49 13.77 24.58
CA ILE A 588 -31.33 14.56 25.50
C ILE A 588 -32.25 13.62 26.28
N LYS A 589 -32.16 13.67 27.59
CA LYS A 589 -33.02 12.96 28.55
C LYS A 589 -32.82 13.53 29.98
N ILE A 590 -33.73 13.18 30.89
CA ILE A 590 -33.56 13.45 32.31
C ILE A 590 -32.47 12.54 32.91
N GLY A 591 -31.59 13.08 33.71
CA GLY A 591 -30.54 12.35 34.43
C GLY A 591 -29.44 13.23 34.95
N SER A 592 -28.73 12.80 35.97
CA SER A 592 -27.68 13.56 36.66
C SER A 592 -26.48 13.93 35.79
N ASN A 593 -26.27 13.26 34.65
CA ASN A 593 -25.25 13.58 33.68
C ASN A 593 -25.83 14.11 32.36
N ARG A 594 -27.10 14.52 32.38
CA ARG A 594 -27.86 15.10 31.27
C ARG A 594 -28.67 16.30 31.82
N VAL A 595 -29.92 16.44 31.45
CA VAL A 595 -30.80 17.44 32.05
C VAL A 595 -31.05 17.03 33.51
N ASP A 596 -30.36 17.65 34.45
CA ASP A 596 -30.36 17.28 35.87
C ASP A 596 -31.55 17.90 36.60
N ILE A 597 -32.71 17.29 36.37
CA ILE A 597 -33.97 17.63 37.06
C ILE A 597 -34.57 16.37 37.66
N ASN A 598 -35.55 16.53 38.54
CA ASN A 598 -36.23 15.39 39.15
C ASN A 598 -36.98 14.56 38.08
N GLU A 599 -36.81 13.25 38.15
CA GLU A 599 -37.54 12.34 37.28
C GLU A 599 -39.02 12.28 37.72
N MET A 600 -39.99 12.37 36.78
CA MET A 600 -41.39 12.32 37.08
C MET A 600 -41.88 10.91 37.42
N GLU A 601 -42.52 10.75 38.56
CA GLU A 601 -43.16 9.50 38.94
C GLU A 601 -44.43 9.32 38.09
N ALA A 602 -44.57 8.22 37.35
CA ALA A 602 -45.70 7.94 36.49
C ALA A 602 -47.09 7.97 37.24
N THR A 603 -47.08 7.69 38.53
CA THR A 603 -48.23 7.67 39.40
C THR A 603 -48.55 9.00 40.08
N ALA A 604 -47.69 10.01 39.90
CA ALA A 604 -47.91 11.34 40.52
C ALA A 604 -49.13 12.04 39.88
N THR A 605 -50.10 12.42 40.68
CA THR A 605 -51.38 13.03 40.17
C THR A 605 -51.69 14.37 40.84
N GLU A 606 -50.99 14.77 41.87
CA GLU A 606 -51.26 16.00 42.62
C GLU A 606 -50.00 16.52 43.40
N GLY A 607 -50.12 17.71 43.92
CA GLY A 607 -49.14 18.33 44.81
C GLY A 607 -47.86 18.74 44.09
N GLU A 608 -46.77 18.76 44.83
CA GLU A 608 -45.46 19.16 44.37
C GLU A 608 -44.94 18.21 43.27
N ALA A 609 -45.22 16.93 43.38
CA ALA A 609 -44.72 15.86 42.48
C ALA A 609 -45.02 16.06 41.01
N ILE A 610 -46.13 16.74 40.65
CA ILE A 610 -46.48 17.00 39.25
C ILE A 610 -45.97 18.34 38.74
N THR A 611 -45.26 19.11 39.55
CA THR A 611 -44.90 20.49 39.22
C THR A 611 -43.61 20.57 38.38
N GLY A 612 -42.91 19.49 38.17
CA GLY A 612 -41.68 19.43 37.38
C GLY A 612 -41.30 18.01 37.03
N GLY A 613 -40.12 17.87 36.40
CA GLY A 613 -39.67 16.63 35.83
C GLY A 613 -40.11 16.48 34.34
N TYR A 614 -40.13 17.60 33.60
CA TYR A 614 -40.54 17.61 32.23
C TYR A 614 -39.49 18.16 31.30
N ILE A 615 -39.23 17.44 30.20
CA ILE A 615 -38.57 17.96 29.00
C ILE A 615 -39.63 18.03 27.91
N MET A 616 -39.80 19.24 27.34
CA MET A 616 -40.76 19.52 26.28
C MET A 616 -40.03 19.90 25.02
N GLU A 617 -40.57 19.51 23.86
CA GLU A 617 -40.09 19.92 22.54
C GLU A 617 -41.17 20.75 21.83
N LEU A 618 -40.79 21.86 21.24
CA LEU A 618 -41.63 22.58 20.31
C LEU A 618 -41.22 22.16 18.90
N ASP A 619 -42.13 21.43 18.24
CA ASP A 619 -41.84 20.93 16.88
C ASP A 619 -43.13 20.89 16.04
N THR A 620 -43.05 21.42 14.83
CA THR A 620 -44.17 21.46 13.89
C THR A 620 -44.52 20.11 13.28
N TYR A 621 -43.67 19.09 13.39
CA TYR A 621 -44.02 17.71 13.05
C TYR A 621 -45.14 17.22 13.94
N TYR A 622 -45.18 17.62 15.19
CA TYR A 622 -46.26 17.36 16.14
C TYR A 622 -46.65 15.89 16.17
N ASP A 623 -45.69 15.02 16.23
CA ASP A 623 -45.79 13.59 16.01
C ASP A 623 -45.82 12.74 17.31
N GLU A 624 -45.50 13.34 18.49
CA GLU A 624 -45.61 12.61 19.75
C GLU A 624 -47.07 12.31 20.16
N THR A 625 -47.28 11.29 21.00
CA THR A 625 -48.60 10.92 21.52
C THR A 625 -49.16 12.00 22.43
N TYR A 626 -48.35 12.46 23.40
CA TYR A 626 -48.78 13.48 24.35
C TYR A 626 -48.28 14.84 23.90
N LYS A 627 -49.21 15.69 23.50
CA LYS A 627 -48.95 16.99 22.89
C LYS A 627 -50.08 17.94 23.04
N PHE A 628 -49.80 19.23 23.07
CA PHE A 628 -50.82 20.29 23.08
C PHE A 628 -50.35 21.52 22.34
N LYS A 629 -51.29 22.34 21.86
CA LYS A 629 -50.97 23.69 21.40
C LYS A 629 -51.21 24.69 22.49
N SER A 630 -50.32 25.64 22.71
CA SER A 630 -50.48 26.73 23.65
C SER A 630 -51.71 27.61 23.29
N ALA A 631 -52.31 28.26 24.28
CA ALA A 631 -53.60 28.93 24.14
C ALA A 631 -53.55 30.15 23.21
N ILE A 632 -52.50 30.99 23.27
CA ILE A 632 -52.39 32.28 22.54
C ILE A 632 -51.58 32.14 21.28
N LYS A 633 -50.36 31.60 21.37
CA LYS A 633 -49.44 31.53 20.24
C LYS A 633 -49.62 30.23 19.40
N GLN A 634 -50.38 29.30 19.89
CA GLN A 634 -50.61 27.99 19.25
C GLN A 634 -49.32 27.24 18.99
N LEU A 635 -48.30 27.45 19.88
CA LEU A 635 -47.02 26.75 19.76
C LEU A 635 -47.19 25.25 20.03
N PRO A 636 -46.59 24.39 19.20
CA PRO A 636 -46.78 22.93 19.25
C PRO A 636 -45.83 22.32 20.29
N TYR A 637 -46.32 22.18 21.52
CA TYR A 637 -45.62 21.51 22.61
C TYR A 637 -45.83 20.01 22.61
N MET A 638 -44.77 19.23 22.75
CA MET A 638 -44.77 17.78 22.87
C MET A 638 -43.98 17.37 24.10
N PHE A 639 -44.42 16.32 24.79
CA PHE A 639 -43.69 15.73 25.90
C PHE A 639 -42.59 14.82 25.36
N LYS A 640 -41.39 14.96 25.85
CA LYS A 640 -40.21 14.15 25.44
C LYS A 640 -39.67 13.29 26.58
N ASP A 641 -39.72 13.82 27.80
CA ASP A 641 -39.38 13.07 29.01
C ASP A 641 -40.23 13.66 30.17
N PRO A 642 -41.12 12.90 30.78
CA PRO A 642 -41.53 11.56 30.39
C PRO A 642 -42.26 11.57 29.03
N ASP A 643 -42.11 10.49 28.25
CA ASP A 643 -42.83 10.28 26.96
C ASP A 643 -44.28 9.80 27.18
N GLU A 644 -44.61 9.27 28.35
CA GLU A 644 -45.97 8.94 28.80
C GLU A 644 -46.35 9.78 30.00
N VAL A 645 -47.46 10.48 29.94
CA VAL A 645 -47.99 11.31 31.05
C VAL A 645 -49.44 10.98 31.33
N ASN A 646 -49.87 11.05 32.60
CA ASN A 646 -51.25 10.95 32.99
C ASN A 646 -51.98 12.29 32.83
N ASP A 647 -53.31 12.29 32.95
CA ASP A 647 -54.16 13.49 32.77
C ASP A 647 -53.76 14.65 33.73
N ALA A 648 -53.37 14.37 34.94
CA ALA A 648 -52.98 15.42 35.91
C ALA A 648 -51.68 16.11 35.50
N GLN A 649 -50.67 15.32 35.07
CA GLN A 649 -49.37 15.80 34.60
C GLN A 649 -49.55 16.59 33.27
N PHE A 650 -50.32 16.04 32.32
CA PHE A 650 -50.68 16.69 31.07
C PHE A 650 -51.33 18.05 31.31
N ASN A 651 -52.39 18.06 32.12
CA ASN A 651 -53.16 19.27 32.42
C ASN A 651 -52.32 20.30 33.21
N TYR A 652 -51.42 19.87 34.09
CA TYR A 652 -50.50 20.75 34.81
C TYR A 652 -49.61 21.52 33.82
N MET A 653 -48.89 20.83 32.93
CA MET A 653 -48.00 21.46 31.97
C MET A 653 -48.74 22.34 30.99
N LYS A 654 -49.89 21.88 30.45
CA LYS A 654 -50.69 22.70 29.57
C LYS A 654 -51.15 23.98 30.24
N ASN A 655 -51.65 23.92 31.49
CA ASN A 655 -52.10 25.08 32.25
C ASN A 655 -50.92 26.01 32.59
N TYR A 656 -49.73 25.43 32.87
CA TYR A 656 -48.53 26.20 33.15
C TYR A 656 -48.12 27.05 31.93
N VAL A 657 -48.06 26.43 30.75
CA VAL A 657 -47.72 27.12 29.49
C VAL A 657 -48.78 28.16 29.12
N ASP A 658 -50.10 27.84 29.26
CA ASP A 658 -51.15 28.78 29.00
C ASP A 658 -51.14 30.00 30.00
N THR A 659 -50.75 29.74 31.21
CA THR A 659 -50.56 30.80 32.23
C THR A 659 -49.36 31.67 31.93
N LEU A 660 -48.24 31.07 31.51
CA LEU A 660 -47.07 31.78 31.01
C LEU A 660 -47.43 32.68 29.82
N GLU A 661 -48.11 32.15 28.84
CA GLU A 661 -48.58 32.94 27.68
C GLU A 661 -49.55 34.06 28.07
N SER A 662 -50.45 33.78 28.97
CA SER A 662 -51.31 34.81 29.54
C SER A 662 -50.53 35.93 30.20
N SER A 663 -49.44 35.58 30.92
CA SER A 663 -48.57 36.56 31.60
C SER A 663 -47.72 37.38 30.62
N LEU A 664 -47.42 36.83 29.44
CA LEU A 664 -46.70 37.51 28.39
C LEU A 664 -47.58 38.45 27.54
N TYR A 665 -48.87 38.07 27.31
CA TYR A 665 -49.71 38.75 26.31
C TYR A 665 -50.86 39.57 26.92
N ASP A 666 -51.13 39.45 28.21
CA ASP A 666 -51.98 40.36 28.95
C ASP A 666 -51.17 41.62 29.34
N GLU A 667 -51.59 42.77 28.93
CA GLU A 667 -50.87 44.05 29.09
C GLU A 667 -50.58 44.34 30.58
N THR A 668 -51.50 44.07 31.48
CA THR A 668 -51.33 44.34 32.94
C THR A 668 -50.32 43.39 33.57
N LYS A 669 -50.40 42.09 33.22
CA LYS A 669 -49.50 41.07 33.69
C LYS A 669 -48.08 41.24 33.11
N PHE A 670 -48.01 41.60 31.84
CA PHE A 670 -46.74 41.90 31.20
C PHE A 670 -46.02 43.11 31.84
N ALA A 671 -46.73 44.24 32.03
CA ALA A 671 -46.20 45.42 32.70
C ALA A 671 -45.73 45.13 34.13
N ALA A 672 -46.43 44.19 34.85
CA ALA A 672 -46.00 43.68 36.13
C ALA A 672 -44.95 42.58 36.06
N ARG A 673 -44.43 42.25 34.86
CA ARG A 673 -43.44 41.22 34.58
C ARG A 673 -43.78 39.84 35.13
N LYS A 674 -45.09 39.50 35.22
CA LYS A 674 -45.55 38.20 35.75
C LYS A 674 -44.99 36.98 35.02
N PHE A 675 -44.60 37.13 33.76
CA PHE A 675 -43.98 36.08 32.99
C PHE A 675 -42.63 35.62 33.61
N ALA A 676 -41.90 36.52 34.29
CA ALA A 676 -40.67 36.18 34.99
C ALA A 676 -40.84 35.22 36.20
N ASP A 677 -42.09 35.06 36.67
CA ASP A 677 -42.41 34.05 37.69
C ASP A 677 -42.46 32.61 37.06
N TYR A 678 -42.63 32.47 35.75
CA TYR A 678 -42.79 31.19 35.02
C TYR A 678 -41.60 30.81 34.14
N MET A 679 -40.79 31.77 33.71
CA MET A 679 -39.68 31.49 32.85
C MET A 679 -38.37 32.02 33.41
N ASP A 680 -37.29 31.27 33.21
CA ASP A 680 -35.93 31.67 33.56
C ASP A 680 -35.36 32.54 32.48
N LEU A 681 -35.34 33.86 32.67
CA LEU A 681 -34.93 34.82 31.66
C LEU A 681 -33.48 34.69 31.24
N ASP A 682 -32.60 34.26 32.15
CA ASP A 682 -31.19 34.04 31.85
C ASP A 682 -30.99 32.92 30.86
N SER A 683 -31.68 31.80 31.03
CA SER A 683 -31.64 30.67 30.07
C SER A 683 -32.23 31.03 28.71
N TYR A 684 -33.35 31.82 28.68
CA TYR A 684 -33.92 32.29 27.44
C TYR A 684 -33.00 33.24 26.67
N VAL A 685 -32.17 34.06 27.37
CA VAL A 685 -31.18 34.89 26.71
C VAL A 685 -30.04 34.06 26.14
N ASP A 686 -29.51 33.12 26.94
CA ASP A 686 -28.41 32.27 26.46
C ASP A 686 -28.86 31.37 25.29
N TRP A 687 -30.04 30.76 25.37
CA TRP A 687 -30.61 30.00 24.26
C TRP A 687 -30.75 30.85 23.00
N TRP A 688 -31.27 32.08 23.12
CA TRP A 688 -31.40 33.03 22.04
C TRP A 688 -30.03 33.38 21.44
N LEU A 689 -29.04 33.63 22.25
CA LEU A 689 -27.68 33.94 21.80
C LEU A 689 -27.09 32.82 20.99
N VAL A 690 -27.27 31.55 21.42
CA VAL A 690 -26.81 30.38 20.63
C VAL A 690 -27.45 30.35 19.23
N TYR A 691 -28.77 30.51 19.13
CA TYR A 691 -29.46 30.49 17.84
C TYR A 691 -29.11 31.68 16.95
N GLU A 692 -28.85 32.84 17.53
CA GLU A 692 -28.39 34.02 16.79
C GLU A 692 -26.93 33.89 16.33
N LEU A 693 -26.06 33.34 17.17
CA LEU A 693 -24.65 33.08 16.82
C LEU A 693 -24.55 31.99 15.78
N ALA A 694 -25.21 30.88 15.96
CA ALA A 694 -25.27 29.82 14.97
C ALA A 694 -26.02 30.23 13.69
N GLY A 695 -26.85 31.27 13.77
CA GLY A 695 -27.65 31.71 12.63
C GLY A 695 -28.70 30.69 12.19
N ASN A 696 -29.15 29.83 13.12
CA ASN A 696 -30.08 28.75 12.86
C ASN A 696 -31.52 29.29 12.72
N GLY A 697 -32.26 28.78 11.72
CA GLY A 697 -33.60 29.23 11.41
C GLY A 697 -34.76 28.44 12.02
N GLU A 698 -34.48 27.38 12.77
CA GLU A 698 -35.51 26.48 13.34
C GLU A 698 -36.57 27.21 14.21
N PRO A 699 -36.25 28.30 14.96
CA PRO A 699 -37.28 29.04 15.69
C PRO A 699 -38.39 29.67 14.82
N PHE A 700 -38.16 29.84 13.50
CA PHE A 700 -39.14 30.40 12.56
C PHE A 700 -40.42 29.55 12.43
N HIS A 701 -40.22 28.26 12.30
CA HIS A 701 -41.30 27.26 12.32
C HIS A 701 -40.80 26.21 13.30
N PRO A 702 -41.11 26.35 14.59
CA PRO A 702 -40.33 25.67 15.61
C PRO A 702 -40.19 24.18 15.32
N LYS A 703 -38.93 23.77 15.31
CA LYS A 703 -38.50 22.38 15.26
C LYS A 703 -37.33 22.20 16.21
N SER A 704 -37.33 21.06 16.89
CA SER A 704 -36.26 20.69 17.83
C SER A 704 -35.91 21.82 18.83
N CYS A 705 -36.92 22.64 19.22
CA CYS A 705 -36.78 23.68 20.24
C CYS A 705 -37.14 23.15 21.61
N TYR A 706 -36.16 22.85 22.45
CA TYR A 706 -36.41 22.23 23.75
C TYR A 706 -36.53 23.25 24.87
N CYS A 707 -37.34 22.89 25.89
CA CYS A 707 -37.33 23.52 27.20
C CYS A 707 -37.55 22.44 28.26
N HIS A 708 -37.22 22.72 29.50
CA HIS A 708 -37.43 21.81 30.61
C HIS A 708 -37.88 22.53 31.89
N LYS A 709 -38.46 21.79 32.77
CA LYS A 709 -38.99 22.33 34.04
C LYS A 709 -38.80 21.33 35.17
N ASP A 710 -38.10 21.74 36.19
CA ASP A 710 -38.00 21.00 37.46
C ASP A 710 -39.14 21.30 38.44
N ILE A 711 -39.26 20.47 39.48
CA ILE A 711 -40.24 20.61 40.58
C ILE A 711 -40.12 22.03 41.17
N ASN A 712 -41.27 22.71 41.26
CA ASN A 712 -41.36 24.09 41.72
C ASN A 712 -40.45 25.10 40.98
N GLY A 713 -39.76 24.68 39.96
CA GLY A 713 -38.89 25.52 39.15
C GLY A 713 -39.64 26.33 38.10
N LYS A 714 -38.94 27.24 37.46
CA LYS A 714 -39.37 27.97 36.28
C LYS A 714 -39.05 27.13 35.03
N MET A 715 -39.69 27.44 33.93
CA MET A 715 -39.32 26.88 32.66
C MET A 715 -37.99 27.44 32.18
N ILE A 716 -37.08 26.56 31.91
CA ILE A 716 -35.71 26.83 31.41
C ILE A 716 -35.70 26.53 29.87
N ALA A 717 -35.20 27.47 29.09
CA ALA A 717 -34.96 27.25 27.67
C ALA A 717 -33.76 26.32 27.47
N GLY A 718 -33.86 25.39 26.53
CA GLY A 718 -32.84 24.38 26.29
C GLY A 718 -33.20 22.97 26.79
N PRO A 719 -32.35 22.00 26.53
CA PRO A 719 -31.10 22.08 25.77
C PRO A 719 -31.28 22.44 24.31
N VAL A 720 -30.22 22.78 23.62
CA VAL A 720 -30.22 23.06 22.18
C VAL A 720 -30.04 21.77 21.37
N TRP A 721 -30.58 21.75 20.14
CA TRP A 721 -30.52 20.56 19.28
C TRP A 721 -30.65 20.95 17.80
N ASP A 722 -30.13 20.08 16.89
CA ASP A 722 -30.38 20.06 15.43
C ASP A 722 -29.86 21.27 14.68
N PHE A 723 -28.55 21.34 14.44
CA PHE A 723 -27.88 22.43 13.77
C PHE A 723 -27.22 22.04 12.42
N ASP A 724 -27.46 20.87 11.87
CA ASP A 724 -26.82 20.44 10.62
C ASP A 724 -27.45 21.09 9.37
N TRP A 725 -28.67 21.67 9.49
CA TRP A 725 -29.40 22.27 8.39
C TRP A 725 -29.66 23.78 8.59
N GLY A 726 -29.36 24.57 7.54
CA GLY A 726 -29.67 26.03 7.53
C GLY A 726 -28.91 26.83 8.59
N THR A 727 -27.81 26.31 9.12
CA THR A 727 -27.02 26.89 10.20
C THR A 727 -25.70 27.50 9.66
N PHE A 728 -25.23 28.58 10.30
CA PHE A 728 -24.13 29.43 9.84
C PHE A 728 -24.36 30.00 8.43
N VAL A 729 -25.63 30.13 8.05
CA VAL A 729 -26.09 30.76 6.80
C VAL A 729 -26.75 32.07 7.15
N TYR A 730 -25.98 33.13 7.21
CA TYR A 730 -26.44 34.43 7.64
C TYR A 730 -26.96 35.29 6.48
N GLY A 731 -27.83 36.24 6.76
CA GLY A 731 -28.39 37.18 5.81
C GLY A 731 -28.55 38.60 6.38
N GLY A 732 -27.79 38.94 7.43
CA GLY A 732 -27.89 40.28 8.07
C GLY A 732 -29.22 40.49 8.81
N VAL A 733 -29.90 39.42 9.20
CA VAL A 733 -31.21 39.45 9.87
C VAL A 733 -31.15 38.70 11.21
N TRP A 734 -32.09 39.02 12.08
CA TRP A 734 -32.32 38.25 13.29
C TRP A 734 -32.90 36.87 12.95
N LYS A 735 -32.42 35.82 13.59
CA LYS A 735 -32.87 34.45 13.34
C LYS A 735 -33.90 33.95 14.36
N ALA A 736 -33.71 34.26 15.62
CA ALA A 736 -34.63 33.88 16.68
C ALA A 736 -35.44 35.04 17.28
N LYS A 737 -34.93 36.29 17.23
CA LYS A 737 -35.57 37.45 17.85
C LYS A 737 -37.04 37.70 17.47
N ASN A 738 -37.43 37.32 16.24
CA ASN A 738 -38.76 37.57 15.71
C ASN A 738 -39.75 36.43 15.91
N TYR A 739 -39.35 35.33 16.60
CA TYR A 739 -40.12 34.12 16.70
C TYR A 739 -40.32 33.70 18.17
N LEU A 740 -41.15 32.65 18.35
CA LEU A 740 -41.54 32.11 19.67
C LEU A 740 -42.08 33.24 20.58
N TYR A 741 -41.50 33.40 21.77
CA TYR A 741 -41.88 34.42 22.73
C TYR A 741 -40.99 35.69 22.64
N TYR A 742 -39.86 35.69 21.85
CA TYR A 742 -38.90 36.78 21.79
C TYR A 742 -39.45 38.11 21.32
N PRO A 743 -40.41 38.16 20.33
CA PRO A 743 -41.02 39.46 19.97
C PRO A 743 -41.69 40.17 21.13
N GLN A 744 -42.20 39.45 22.09
CA GLN A 744 -42.83 40.02 23.30
C GLN A 744 -41.77 40.31 24.37
N LEU A 745 -40.82 39.40 24.58
CA LEU A 745 -39.73 39.59 25.56
C LEU A 745 -38.88 40.79 25.26
N PHE A 746 -38.56 41.06 23.99
CA PHE A 746 -37.79 42.27 23.62
C PHE A 746 -38.54 43.59 23.80
N LYS A 747 -39.79 43.61 24.22
CA LYS A 747 -40.52 44.80 24.68
C LYS A 747 -40.26 45.09 26.17
N ASP A 748 -39.74 44.15 26.90
CA ASP A 748 -39.36 44.32 28.35
C ASP A 748 -37.96 44.89 28.46
N ALA A 749 -37.82 46.10 29.02
CA ALA A 749 -36.53 46.78 29.16
C ALA A 749 -35.53 46.02 30.02
N GLU A 750 -35.99 45.28 31.02
CA GLU A 750 -35.10 44.47 31.89
C GLU A 750 -34.61 43.21 31.15
N PHE A 751 -35.44 42.60 30.27
CA PHE A 751 -34.98 41.54 29.41
C PHE A 751 -33.85 41.99 28.46
N VAL A 752 -34.05 43.16 27.80
CA VAL A 752 -33.02 43.81 26.96
C VAL A 752 -31.76 44.10 27.74
N LYS A 753 -31.88 44.49 29.00
CA LYS A 753 -30.73 44.74 29.88
C LYS A 753 -29.97 43.46 30.19
N ILE A 754 -30.66 42.31 30.43
CA ILE A 754 -30.04 40.98 30.61
C ILE A 754 -29.27 40.62 29.33
N VAL A 755 -29.91 40.79 28.15
CA VAL A 755 -29.27 40.53 26.85
C VAL A 755 -27.95 41.28 26.70
N LYS A 756 -27.97 42.61 26.91
CA LYS A 756 -26.77 43.44 26.81
C LYS A 756 -25.67 43.06 27.82
N SER A 757 -26.08 42.78 29.06
CA SER A 757 -25.15 42.41 30.12
C SER A 757 -24.47 41.07 29.80
N LYS A 758 -25.23 40.05 29.43
CA LYS A 758 -24.69 38.75 29.06
C LYS A 758 -23.79 38.82 27.84
N TRP A 759 -24.22 39.55 26.79
CA TRP A 759 -23.40 39.78 25.60
C TRP A 759 -22.05 40.41 25.96
N ALA A 760 -22.04 41.45 26.72
CA ALA A 760 -20.82 42.10 27.14
C ALA A 760 -19.89 41.19 27.98
N ALA A 761 -20.46 40.33 28.82
CA ALA A 761 -19.71 39.40 29.65
C ALA A 761 -19.15 38.21 28.87
N GLN A 762 -19.84 37.75 27.82
CA GLN A 762 -19.57 36.46 27.14
C GLN A 762 -18.95 36.63 25.76
N LYS A 763 -18.93 37.84 25.19
CA LYS A 763 -18.50 38.15 23.82
C LYS A 763 -17.12 37.51 23.52
N SER A 764 -16.14 37.71 24.43
CA SER A 764 -14.80 37.15 24.22
C SER A 764 -14.80 35.61 24.13
N LEU A 765 -15.65 34.93 24.90
CA LEU A 765 -15.79 33.47 24.82
C LEU A 765 -16.34 33.02 23.47
N TYR A 766 -17.26 33.84 22.91
CA TYR A 766 -17.79 33.57 21.57
C TYR A 766 -16.75 33.86 20.46
N GLU A 767 -15.89 34.86 20.64
CA GLU A 767 -14.78 35.16 19.75
C GLU A 767 -13.79 33.99 19.68
N ASP A 768 -13.47 33.37 20.82
CA ASP A 768 -12.57 32.21 20.92
C ASP A 768 -13.10 30.94 20.20
N VAL A 769 -14.40 30.88 19.92
CA VAL A 769 -14.97 29.77 19.12
C VAL A 769 -14.47 29.80 17.67
N ALA A 770 -13.97 30.92 17.19
CA ALA A 770 -13.38 31.01 15.86
C ALA A 770 -12.11 30.11 15.74
N ASP A 771 -11.26 30.10 16.77
CA ASP A 771 -10.07 29.25 16.83
C ASP A 771 -10.48 27.78 16.97
N TYR A 772 -11.59 27.51 17.68
CA TYR A 772 -12.16 26.16 17.75
C TYR A 772 -12.64 25.66 16.39
N ILE A 773 -13.33 26.49 15.60
CA ILE A 773 -13.77 26.13 14.24
C ILE A 773 -12.56 25.77 13.37
N GLU A 774 -11.48 26.56 13.43
CA GLU A 774 -10.27 26.34 12.67
C GLU A 774 -9.59 25.02 13.06
N SER A 775 -9.38 24.79 14.37
CA SER A 775 -8.75 23.58 14.88
C SER A 775 -9.56 22.29 14.58
N GLN A 776 -10.88 22.35 14.71
CA GLN A 776 -11.74 21.22 14.36
C GLN A 776 -11.80 21.01 12.84
N GLY A 777 -11.70 22.07 12.05
CA GLY A 777 -11.58 21.99 10.61
C GLY A 777 -10.32 21.23 10.18
N GLU A 778 -9.18 21.49 10.79
CA GLU A 778 -7.94 20.74 10.57
C GLU A 778 -8.08 19.29 11.03
N TYR A 779 -8.62 19.08 12.23
CA TYR A 779 -8.79 17.75 12.84
C TYR A 779 -9.61 16.79 11.99
N LEU A 780 -10.65 17.29 11.30
CA LEU A 780 -11.54 16.45 10.48
C LEU A 780 -11.14 16.38 9.00
N SER A 781 -10.13 17.09 8.55
CA SER A 781 -9.79 17.23 7.13
C SER A 781 -9.58 15.89 6.43
N HIS A 782 -8.81 14.99 7.03
CA HIS A 782 -8.55 13.65 6.47
C HIS A 782 -9.77 12.73 6.57
N SER A 783 -10.55 12.84 7.66
CA SER A 783 -11.80 12.10 7.81
C SER A 783 -12.82 12.50 6.75
N ASP A 784 -12.90 13.78 6.40
CA ASP A 784 -13.81 14.26 5.36
C ASP A 784 -13.51 13.65 3.99
N GLU A 785 -12.24 13.49 3.61
CA GLU A 785 -11.86 12.89 2.34
C GLU A 785 -12.46 11.49 2.16
N MET A 786 -12.40 10.66 3.20
CA MET A 786 -13.01 9.33 3.18
C MET A 786 -14.54 9.41 3.24
N ASN A 787 -15.06 10.33 4.07
CA ASN A 787 -16.51 10.48 4.26
C ASN A 787 -17.22 10.94 2.99
N ILE A 788 -16.69 11.95 2.29
CA ILE A 788 -17.28 12.49 1.06
C ILE A 788 -17.18 11.49 -0.11
N ALA A 789 -16.14 10.66 -0.13
CA ALA A 789 -16.01 9.59 -1.10
C ALA A 789 -17.09 8.51 -0.93
N LEU A 790 -17.45 8.19 0.32
CA LEU A 790 -18.54 7.25 0.64
C LEU A 790 -19.93 7.89 0.44
N TRP A 791 -20.08 9.16 0.80
CA TRP A 791 -21.37 9.85 0.92
C TRP A 791 -21.35 11.22 0.25
N PRO A 792 -21.31 11.32 -1.09
CA PRO A 792 -21.39 12.60 -1.78
C PRO A 792 -22.67 13.35 -1.39
N ILE A 793 -22.55 14.65 -1.14
CA ILE A 793 -23.70 15.50 -0.83
C ILE A 793 -24.43 15.83 -2.13
N THR A 794 -25.70 15.45 -2.21
CA THR A 794 -26.54 15.66 -3.40
C THR A 794 -27.68 16.63 -3.18
N SER A 795 -27.77 17.21 -1.99
CA SER A 795 -28.84 18.15 -1.57
C SER A 795 -28.23 19.48 -1.16
N THR A 796 -28.99 20.56 -1.32
CA THR A 796 -28.57 21.90 -0.96
C THR A 796 -29.29 22.39 0.30
N ALA A 797 -28.56 22.56 1.39
CA ALA A 797 -29.07 23.02 2.67
C ALA A 797 -28.38 24.30 3.16
N ASN A 798 -27.05 24.32 3.04
CA ASN A 798 -26.19 25.32 3.65
C ASN A 798 -25.52 26.21 2.59
N GLY A 799 -25.62 25.84 1.31
CA GLY A 799 -25.08 26.56 0.16
C GLY A 799 -23.56 26.44 0.03
N ASP A 800 -22.95 25.40 0.59
CA ASP A 800 -21.55 25.06 0.52
C ASP A 800 -21.29 23.61 0.03
N GLU A 801 -22.32 22.94 -0.43
CA GLU A 801 -22.29 21.52 -0.79
C GLU A 801 -21.35 21.22 -1.98
N SER A 802 -21.12 22.22 -2.84
CA SER A 802 -20.20 22.11 -3.99
C SER A 802 -18.77 22.57 -3.68
N MET A 803 -18.51 23.03 -2.45
CA MET A 803 -17.17 23.50 -2.04
C MET A 803 -16.29 22.33 -1.61
N SER A 804 -14.98 22.54 -1.70
CA SER A 804 -14.05 21.68 -0.96
C SER A 804 -14.29 21.82 0.55
N TYR A 805 -13.81 20.87 1.30
CA TYR A 805 -13.93 20.90 2.77
C TYR A 805 -13.31 22.17 3.36
N ALA A 806 -12.07 22.45 2.99
CA ALA A 806 -11.35 23.62 3.48
C ALA A 806 -12.05 24.94 3.13
N GLU A 807 -12.63 25.07 1.92
CA GLU A 807 -13.41 26.24 1.52
C GLU A 807 -14.69 26.38 2.36
N ALA A 808 -15.38 25.28 2.62
CA ALA A 808 -16.61 25.28 3.43
C ALA A 808 -16.32 25.68 4.89
N VAL A 809 -15.28 25.13 5.51
CA VAL A 809 -14.83 25.48 6.87
C VAL A 809 -14.40 26.95 6.92
N ASN A 810 -13.58 27.42 6.00
CA ASN A 810 -13.16 28.83 5.95
C ASN A 810 -14.35 29.78 5.73
N ARG A 811 -15.33 29.40 4.93
CA ARG A 811 -16.56 30.14 4.74
C ARG A 811 -17.36 30.20 6.04
N MET A 812 -17.50 29.09 6.77
CA MET A 812 -18.17 29.06 8.08
C MET A 812 -17.47 29.97 9.08
N LEU A 813 -16.14 29.85 9.19
CA LEU A 813 -15.31 30.70 10.07
C LEU A 813 -15.45 32.19 9.75
N THR A 814 -15.32 32.56 8.48
CA THR A 814 -15.45 33.97 8.05
C THR A 814 -16.84 34.54 8.37
N ARG A 815 -17.88 33.73 8.13
CA ARG A 815 -19.26 34.13 8.42
C ARG A 815 -19.52 34.22 9.93
N TYR A 816 -18.97 33.32 10.72
CA TYR A 816 -19.08 33.36 12.16
C TYR A 816 -18.46 34.64 12.74
N LYS A 817 -17.24 34.98 12.35
CA LYS A 817 -16.57 36.24 12.75
C LYS A 817 -17.41 37.47 12.37
N ALA A 818 -17.89 37.53 11.16
CA ALA A 818 -18.76 38.62 10.71
C ALA A 818 -20.09 38.68 11.46
N ARG A 819 -20.63 37.51 11.90
CA ARG A 819 -21.85 37.43 12.70
C ARG A 819 -21.67 38.05 14.09
N ILE A 820 -20.54 37.78 14.73
CA ILE A 820 -20.21 38.37 16.03
C ILE A 820 -20.19 39.93 15.93
N GLU A 821 -19.51 40.47 14.91
CA GLU A 821 -19.47 41.92 14.66
C GLU A 821 -20.87 42.48 14.44
N TRP A 822 -21.70 41.81 13.65
CA TRP A 822 -23.06 42.20 13.40
C TRP A 822 -23.91 42.18 14.69
N LEU A 823 -23.81 41.11 15.48
CA LEU A 823 -24.53 40.98 16.75
C LEU A 823 -24.09 42.03 17.76
N ASP A 824 -22.80 42.33 17.84
CA ASP A 824 -22.26 43.38 18.70
C ASP A 824 -22.88 44.74 18.40
N SER A 825 -22.89 45.12 17.11
CA SER A 825 -23.52 46.34 16.67
C SER A 825 -25.03 46.38 16.98
N LYS A 826 -25.73 45.29 16.74
CA LYS A 826 -27.19 45.19 16.86
C LYS A 826 -27.64 45.11 18.31
N ILE A 827 -26.96 44.36 19.16
CA ILE A 827 -27.31 44.23 20.59
C ILE A 827 -27.02 45.55 21.33
N ASN A 828 -25.91 46.22 21.03
CA ASN A 828 -25.64 47.54 21.63
C ASN A 828 -26.69 48.58 21.24
N SER A 829 -27.34 48.43 20.09
CA SER A 829 -28.39 49.33 19.61
C SER A 829 -29.81 48.99 20.05
N LEU A 830 -30.06 47.89 20.79
CA LEU A 830 -31.36 47.49 21.35
C LEU A 830 -31.93 48.50 22.41
#